data_62bf37199e034946c1b59aad89cbb7c0
#
_entry.id   62bf37199e034946c1b59aad89cbb7c0
#
_cell.length_a   1.000
_cell.length_b   1.000
_cell.length_c   1.000
_cell.angle_alpha   90.00
_cell.angle_beta   90.00
_cell.angle_gamma   90.00
#
_symmetry.space_group_name_H-M   'P 1'
#
loop_
_entity.id
_entity.type
_entity.pdbx_description
1 polymer ?
#
loop_
_entity_poly.entity_id
_entity_poly.type
_entity_poly.pdbx_seq_one_letter_code
_entity_poly.pdbx_strand_id
1 'polypeptide(L)'
;MRSSKYKVTDEEFSSRIREEAAGNMPADQNWGEDQNHPIFDEEPQYETGGRHSMKGGGHGGGHSGGRKPKRKMKGWKRVLLTILLIFLILFLGVFVYAVITIANAPKIDTGKIYSILNQSSTIYDMNGKKVEQLYTGSKRTNVKYDKLPKNLVNAYVALEDKTFWKHHGFNYIRILGAIKESVLGGGSVSGTSTLTQQLARNVFLSESMYTHSMKRKIIEAWYTVKLEHNLTKQQIAEAYMNTIALGFNTNGVQAASEAYFGKSVQKLSLAQMATLASLPQAPTTYAPVQMVKSDAVSTKAKNILKRTSDYTYVYNEACVPRRNLCLKLMQEQGYITEKEYKKAVSTSLRSELNPDYSNTNVKYSYFTDYVVDQVTSDLEKKYNISHAEALQKIYTGGMKIHTTLNQQAQRTVEREFKNSANFPVPTNIRYDGQGNILSNKGTIVMYDYNDFFGTNGDFTFKTDEAKVQKNGSILIKANKRLKIYRTQANNSIDFSIEFPTMYVFRNGQLYSINGGNLNIPQKYKSSDASGNIIVSRKYRTKDGKGILKVSPTGTITITKNGYTLNQRNIQPQAAMTIIENSTGEVKAMVGGRDGQGRMLYNRATSTRQPGSSIKPLAVYSAALEQSAEEAEKGVAHTFTNYGIDQQGTSGWGNYITAGSTVYDERTTNNGTAWPQNSGGGYSGYQTLRTALRGSINTCAYKIFMQVGATYSANMVKKYGITTLDTKGNVSDLNAAALALGGMTKGVSTLEMANAYTTFPNNGTKTKKPICYTSIRDSDGKTILKADRSRTRVLKQGVAWIMTDLLKGVVSGGTGTAASVPGVTVAGKTGTTSDEFDLWFDGFTPNYTGALWMGNDVNITLSGMSSYSARLWGRIMSQIPEAKKGAFKSMPSDVEIHGSEYYETGTYGGSTGYAGSTNGSYSTQNGQQNTTTPNGNTQNNNTQNGTTGGTTGGTGGTTGGTTGG
;
A
#
# COMPACT_ATOMS: atom_id res chain seq x y z
N MET A 1 -20.77 -25.79 17.01
CA MET A 1 -20.77 -25.05 15.74
C MET A 1 -19.44 -24.32 15.60
N ARG A 2 -18.63 -24.72 14.63
CA ARG A 2 -17.21 -24.32 14.50
C ARG A 2 -17.13 -22.96 13.79
N SER A 3 -16.60 -21.96 14.48
CA SER A 3 -16.25 -20.67 13.88
C SER A 3 -15.04 -20.84 12.95
N SER A 4 -15.18 -20.51 11.68
CA SER A 4 -14.09 -20.50 10.72
C SER A 4 -13.16 -19.31 11.00
N LYS A 5 -11.91 -19.65 11.26
CA LYS A 5 -10.78 -18.75 11.48
C LYS A 5 -10.37 -18.07 10.19
N TYR A 6 -10.49 -16.77 10.09
CA TYR A 6 -9.60 -15.97 9.27
C TYR A 6 -8.49 -15.43 10.17
N LYS A 7 -7.42 -16.20 10.27
CA LYS A 7 -6.09 -15.70 10.63
C LYS A 7 -5.33 -15.58 9.32
N VAL A 8 -5.04 -14.37 8.89
CA VAL A 8 -3.85 -14.15 8.07
C VAL A 8 -2.70 -14.48 8.99
N THR A 9 -2.02 -15.59 8.75
CA THR A 9 -0.85 -16.00 9.54
C THR A 9 0.33 -15.12 9.18
N ASP A 10 1.27 -14.95 10.08
CA ASP A 10 2.53 -14.24 9.81
C ASP A 10 3.30 -14.87 8.63
N GLU A 11 3.02 -16.12 8.28
CA GLU A 11 3.53 -16.80 7.10
C GLU A 11 2.90 -16.29 5.78
N GLU A 12 1.59 -16.00 5.75
CA GLU A 12 0.94 -15.40 4.57
C GLU A 12 1.40 -13.94 4.35
N PHE A 13 1.66 -13.21 5.42
CA PHE A 13 2.24 -11.87 5.34
C PHE A 13 3.69 -11.94 4.84
N SER A 14 4.47 -12.88 5.36
CA SER A 14 5.87 -13.10 4.95
C SER A 14 6.00 -13.67 3.53
N SER A 15 5.03 -14.47 3.04
CA SER A 15 5.03 -14.98 1.68
C SER A 15 4.68 -13.89 0.66
N ARG A 16 3.71 -13.04 0.96
CA ARG A 16 3.37 -11.89 0.10
C ARG A 16 4.50 -10.86 0.00
N ILE A 17 5.21 -10.61 1.11
CA ILE A 17 6.42 -9.76 1.10
C ILE A 17 7.52 -10.38 0.23
N ARG A 18 7.64 -11.71 0.18
CA ARG A 18 8.62 -12.42 -0.68
C ARG A 18 8.21 -12.42 -2.15
N GLU A 19 6.92 -12.50 -2.47
CA GLU A 19 6.42 -12.45 -3.84
C GLU A 19 6.56 -11.06 -4.48
N GLU A 20 6.33 -9.98 -3.73
CA GLU A 20 6.58 -8.62 -4.23
C GLU A 20 8.09 -8.32 -4.40
N ALA A 21 8.95 -8.88 -3.56
CA ALA A 21 10.40 -8.75 -3.71
C ALA A 21 10.94 -9.52 -4.92
N ALA A 22 10.27 -10.58 -5.36
CA ALA A 22 10.65 -11.36 -6.55
C ALA A 22 10.14 -10.77 -7.87
N GLY A 23 9.13 -9.89 -7.84
CA GLY A 23 8.51 -9.29 -9.03
C GLY A 23 9.21 -8.07 -9.61
N ASN A 24 10.24 -7.54 -8.96
CA ASN A 24 10.90 -6.28 -9.35
C ASN A 24 12.41 -6.43 -9.62
N MET A 25 12.86 -7.52 -10.19
CA MET A 25 14.22 -7.59 -10.76
C MET A 25 14.15 -7.52 -12.28
N PRO A 26 14.89 -6.60 -12.93
CA PRO A 26 15.05 -6.60 -14.37
C PRO A 26 15.95 -7.78 -14.78
N ALA A 27 15.45 -8.59 -15.71
CA ALA A 27 16.28 -9.48 -16.48
C ALA A 27 17.17 -8.62 -17.39
N ASP A 28 18.49 -8.69 -17.18
CA ASP A 28 19.54 -8.72 -18.19
C ASP A 28 20.89 -8.48 -17.56
N GLN A 29 21.71 -9.49 -17.54
CA GLN A 29 23.10 -9.43 -18.01
C GLN A 29 23.73 -10.82 -18.01
N ASN A 30 23.87 -11.36 -19.22
CA ASN A 30 24.78 -12.43 -19.60
C ASN A 30 26.22 -12.02 -19.26
N TRP A 31 26.95 -12.87 -18.53
CA TRP A 31 28.39 -12.99 -18.65
C TRP A 31 28.79 -14.47 -18.71
N GLY A 32 29.68 -14.73 -19.68
CA GLY A 32 30.08 -15.96 -20.26
C GLY A 32 30.73 -16.97 -19.35
N GLU A 33 30.78 -18.11 -19.96
CA GLU A 33 31.49 -19.33 -19.58
C GLU A 33 32.93 -19.09 -19.18
N ASP A 34 33.39 -19.72 -18.11
CA ASP A 34 34.69 -20.37 -18.14
C ASP A 34 34.69 -21.65 -17.30
N GLN A 35 35.21 -22.67 -17.91
CA GLN A 35 35.29 -24.06 -17.45
C GLN A 35 36.40 -24.21 -16.43
N ASN A 36 36.20 -25.05 -15.41
CA ASN A 36 37.14 -26.13 -15.04
C ASN A 36 36.60 -26.95 -13.86
N HIS A 37 36.45 -28.25 -14.17
CA HIS A 37 36.33 -29.36 -13.21
C HIS A 37 37.64 -29.65 -12.45
N PRO A 38 37.65 -30.43 -11.35
CA PRO A 38 37.24 -31.83 -11.29
C PRO A 38 36.47 -32.30 -10.02
N ILE A 39 35.49 -33.14 -10.23
CA ILE A 39 35.22 -34.51 -9.80
C ILE A 39 35.94 -35.00 -8.54
N PHE A 40 35.16 -35.41 -7.53
CA PHE A 40 35.34 -36.66 -6.79
C PHE A 40 33.97 -37.10 -6.23
N ASP A 41 33.50 -38.23 -6.80
CA ASP A 41 32.51 -39.13 -6.24
C ASP A 41 33.11 -39.84 -5.00
N GLU A 42 32.23 -40.25 -4.06
CA GLU A 42 32.21 -41.57 -3.49
C GLU A 42 31.11 -41.65 -2.41
N GLU A 43 30.05 -42.40 -2.74
CA GLU A 43 29.22 -43.11 -1.77
C GLU A 43 29.93 -44.38 -1.31
N PRO A 44 29.66 -44.94 -0.15
CA PRO A 44 29.76 -46.37 0.02
C PRO A 44 28.43 -47.06 0.31
N GLN A 45 28.21 -48.06 -0.52
CA GLN A 45 27.17 -49.07 -0.42
C GLN A 45 27.35 -50.02 0.75
N TYR A 46 26.23 -50.51 1.24
CA TYR A 46 26.11 -51.70 2.12
C TYR A 46 26.42 -52.96 1.37
N GLU A 47 27.16 -53.84 1.99
CA GLU A 47 27.06 -55.29 1.72
C GLU A 47 27.11 -56.15 2.97
N THR A 48 26.23 -57.13 2.93
CA THR A 48 26.00 -58.16 3.93
C THR A 48 26.89 -59.38 3.65
N GLY A 49 27.24 -60.11 4.69
CA GLY A 49 27.35 -61.57 4.61
C GLY A 49 28.61 -62.21 5.11
N GLY A 50 28.39 -63.19 5.94
CA GLY A 50 29.21 -64.44 5.89
C GLY A 50 29.84 -64.89 7.20
N ARG A 51 29.23 -65.87 7.76
CA ARG A 51 29.80 -66.83 8.78
C ARG A 51 31.11 -67.34 8.33
N HIS A 52 32.04 -67.60 9.27
CA HIS A 52 32.62 -68.94 9.47
C HIS A 52 33.35 -69.13 10.81
N SER A 53 33.17 -70.29 11.38
CA SER A 53 33.77 -70.88 12.57
C SER A 53 35.19 -71.38 12.32
N MET A 54 36.06 -71.42 13.35
CA MET A 54 36.84 -72.58 13.72
C MET A 54 37.69 -72.38 14.99
N LYS A 55 37.50 -73.28 15.85
CA LYS A 55 38.21 -74.06 16.78
C LYS A 55 39.71 -73.89 16.89
N GLY A 56 40.10 -74.12 18.18
CA GLY A 56 41.35 -74.68 18.68
C GLY A 56 42.00 -73.81 19.71
N GLY A 57 42.29 -74.19 20.93
CA GLY A 57 42.54 -75.39 21.62
C GLY A 57 43.78 -75.13 22.45
N GLY A 58 43.63 -75.40 23.76
CA GLY A 58 44.82 -75.93 24.47
C GLY A 58 45.28 -75.22 25.74
N HIS A 59 45.04 -75.81 26.89
CA HIS A 59 45.87 -76.05 28.12
C HIS A 59 46.39 -74.81 28.85
N GLY A 60 46.25 -74.66 30.14
CA GLY A 60 46.28 -75.53 31.31
C GLY A 60 46.81 -74.79 32.49
N GLY A 61 46.42 -75.12 33.71
CA GLY A 61 47.10 -74.71 34.87
C GLY A 61 46.16 -74.11 35.97
N GLY A 62 45.76 -74.91 36.97
CA GLY A 62 44.97 -74.52 38.07
C GLY A 62 45.80 -73.82 39.19
N HIS A 63 45.05 -73.11 39.97
CA HIS A 63 45.29 -73.02 41.39
C HIS A 63 43.99 -72.64 42.17
N SER A 64 43.72 -73.41 43.14
CA SER A 64 42.65 -73.33 44.11
C SER A 64 42.74 -72.07 44.99
N GLY A 65 41.62 -71.38 45.17
CA GLY A 65 41.53 -70.33 46.18
C GLY A 65 40.11 -70.11 46.65
N GLY A 66 39.83 -70.35 47.87
CA GLY A 66 38.62 -70.48 48.58
C GLY A 66 37.47 -69.51 48.31
N ARG A 67 36.31 -70.02 48.04
CA ARG A 67 35.03 -69.30 47.97
C ARG A 67 34.52 -68.98 49.39
N LYS A 68 34.50 -67.66 49.73
CA LYS A 68 33.62 -67.18 50.83
C LYS A 68 32.17 -67.16 50.31
N PRO A 69 31.16 -67.50 51.09
CA PRO A 69 29.78 -67.65 50.69
C PRO A 69 29.17 -66.28 50.43
N LYS A 70 28.69 -66.03 49.26
CA LYS A 70 27.86 -64.90 48.94
C LYS A 70 26.57 -64.96 49.76
N ARG A 71 26.36 -63.99 50.69
CA ARG A 71 25.11 -63.68 51.34
C ARG A 71 24.00 -63.47 50.30
N LYS A 72 23.07 -64.37 50.15
CA LYS A 72 21.87 -64.24 49.28
C LYS A 72 21.02 -63.10 49.85
N MET A 73 20.94 -61.97 49.13
CA MET A 73 19.98 -60.93 49.45
C MET A 73 18.54 -61.45 49.39
N LYS A 74 17.73 -61.08 50.38
CA LYS A 74 16.30 -61.50 50.48
C LYS A 74 15.58 -61.10 49.25
N GLY A 75 14.70 -61.92 48.68
CA GLY A 75 14.07 -61.73 47.36
C GLY A 75 13.46 -60.34 47.11
N TRP A 76 12.80 -59.74 48.09
CA TRP A 76 12.20 -58.41 48.03
C TRP A 76 13.25 -57.30 47.80
N LYS A 77 14.49 -57.40 48.31
CA LYS A 77 15.56 -56.46 48.09
C LYS A 77 16.07 -56.53 46.65
N ARG A 78 16.03 -57.70 46.00
CA ARG A 78 16.36 -57.87 44.60
C ARG A 78 15.31 -57.18 43.71
N VAL A 79 14.01 -57.38 44.02
CA VAL A 79 12.89 -56.74 43.33
C VAL A 79 13.00 -55.20 43.46
N LEU A 80 13.27 -54.70 44.65
CA LEU A 80 13.42 -53.25 44.89
C LEU A 80 14.64 -52.68 44.15
N LEU A 81 15.75 -53.45 44.16
CA LEU A 81 16.96 -53.02 43.39
C LEU A 81 16.74 -53.04 41.88
N THR A 82 15.99 -53.99 41.35
CA THR A 82 15.61 -54.08 39.95
C THR A 82 14.69 -52.95 39.58
N ILE A 83 13.70 -52.62 40.40
CA ILE A 83 12.82 -51.46 40.21
C ILE A 83 13.64 -50.17 40.25
N LEU A 84 14.55 -50.02 41.19
CA LEU A 84 15.43 -48.85 41.27
C LEU A 84 16.34 -48.76 40.06
N LEU A 85 16.86 -49.85 39.52
CA LEU A 85 17.68 -49.89 38.34
C LEU A 85 16.89 -49.49 37.07
N ILE A 86 15.64 -49.99 36.98
CA ILE A 86 14.73 -49.58 35.88
C ILE A 86 14.46 -48.07 35.94
N PHE A 87 14.17 -47.53 37.13
CA PHE A 87 13.99 -46.11 37.34
C PHE A 87 15.25 -45.30 36.96
N LEU A 88 16.43 -45.80 37.33
CA LEU A 88 17.72 -45.20 37.03
C LEU A 88 17.98 -45.17 35.51
N ILE A 89 17.70 -46.28 34.80
CA ILE A 89 17.84 -46.37 33.35
C ILE A 89 16.85 -45.41 32.65
N LEU A 90 15.60 -45.39 33.10
CA LEU A 90 14.60 -44.43 32.57
C LEU A 90 15.01 -43.00 32.84
N PHE A 91 15.48 -42.66 34.03
CA PHE A 91 15.99 -41.34 34.39
C PHE A 91 17.19 -40.95 33.50
N LEU A 92 18.14 -41.88 33.31
CA LEU A 92 19.30 -41.65 32.45
C LEU A 92 18.88 -41.42 30.99
N GLY A 93 17.92 -42.18 30.50
CA GLY A 93 17.35 -41.99 29.15
C GLY A 93 16.71 -40.62 28.97
N VAL A 94 15.87 -40.18 29.94
CA VAL A 94 15.28 -38.85 29.94
C VAL A 94 16.33 -37.75 30.06
N PHE A 95 17.37 -37.99 30.91
CA PHE A 95 18.48 -37.05 31.08
C PHE A 95 19.27 -36.87 29.75
N VAL A 96 19.66 -37.97 29.09
CA VAL A 96 20.34 -37.93 27.80
C VAL A 96 19.48 -37.24 26.73
N TYR A 97 18.20 -37.55 26.67
CA TYR A 97 17.26 -36.88 25.78
C TYR A 97 17.19 -35.36 26.04
N ALA A 98 17.19 -34.95 27.31
CA ALA A 98 17.17 -33.55 27.70
C ALA A 98 18.48 -32.83 27.26
N VAL A 99 19.64 -33.48 27.50
CA VAL A 99 20.95 -32.93 27.09
C VAL A 99 21.03 -32.75 25.57
N ILE A 100 20.60 -33.76 24.80
CA ILE A 100 20.58 -33.66 23.33
C ILE A 100 19.60 -32.55 22.89
N THR A 101 18.44 -32.45 23.49
CA THR A 101 17.44 -31.41 23.19
C THR A 101 17.98 -30.00 23.45
N ILE A 102 18.67 -29.80 24.57
CA ILE A 102 19.30 -28.54 24.97
C ILE A 102 20.47 -28.19 24.04
N ALA A 103 21.31 -29.17 23.68
CA ALA A 103 22.43 -28.97 22.78
C ALA A 103 21.98 -28.50 21.37
N ASN A 104 20.81 -28.99 20.93
CA ASN A 104 20.21 -28.62 19.64
C ASN A 104 19.24 -27.41 19.75
N ALA A 105 19.07 -26.80 20.94
CA ALA A 105 18.21 -25.63 21.09
C ALA A 105 18.85 -24.39 20.48
N PRO A 106 18.06 -23.50 19.86
CA PRO A 106 18.57 -22.24 19.34
C PRO A 106 19.34 -21.46 20.41
N LYS A 107 20.49 -20.89 20.02
CA LYS A 107 21.25 -20.03 20.93
C LYS A 107 20.50 -18.72 21.11
N ILE A 108 20.11 -18.38 22.33
CA ILE A 108 19.47 -17.11 22.67
C ILE A 108 20.39 -16.26 23.54
N ASP A 109 20.35 -14.96 23.33
CA ASP A 109 20.98 -13.95 24.18
C ASP A 109 19.90 -13.34 25.08
N THR A 110 19.77 -13.87 26.29
CA THR A 110 18.77 -13.39 27.27
C THR A 110 19.09 -11.99 27.79
N GLY A 111 20.34 -11.52 27.70
CA GLY A 111 20.71 -10.16 28.08
C GLY A 111 20.18 -9.10 27.12
N LYS A 112 19.88 -9.49 25.88
CA LYS A 112 19.28 -8.62 24.88
C LYS A 112 17.76 -8.70 24.84
N ILE A 113 17.10 -9.18 25.90
CA ILE A 113 15.63 -9.35 25.91
C ILE A 113 14.89 -8.05 25.55
N TYR A 114 15.40 -6.90 25.96
CA TYR A 114 14.80 -5.60 25.63
C TYR A 114 14.92 -5.22 24.16
N SER A 115 15.95 -5.70 23.44
CA SER A 115 16.06 -5.53 21.99
C SER A 115 15.15 -6.49 21.21
N ILE A 116 14.75 -7.59 21.83
CA ILE A 116 13.81 -8.58 21.27
C ILE A 116 12.35 -8.19 21.53
N LEU A 117 12.10 -7.33 22.54
CA LEU A 117 10.75 -6.84 22.85
C LEU A 117 10.28 -5.91 21.74
N ASN A 118 9.60 -6.49 20.77
CA ASN A 118 9.02 -5.77 19.65
C ASN A 118 8.09 -4.66 20.13
N GLN A 119 8.43 -3.42 19.80
CA GLN A 119 7.59 -2.26 20.12
C GLN A 119 7.00 -1.69 18.83
N SER A 120 5.71 -1.45 18.82
CA SER A 120 5.03 -0.85 17.68
C SER A 120 5.52 0.56 17.40
N SER A 121 5.85 0.84 16.14
CA SER A 121 6.21 2.21 15.75
C SER A 121 4.97 3.09 15.62
N THR A 122 5.15 4.40 15.72
CA THR A 122 4.03 5.35 15.68
C THR A 122 4.27 6.41 14.62
N ILE A 123 3.27 6.64 13.79
CA ILE A 123 3.22 7.72 12.80
C ILE A 123 2.53 8.94 13.41
N TYR A 124 3.15 10.10 13.24
CA TYR A 124 2.64 11.39 13.66
C TYR A 124 2.41 12.30 12.45
N ASP A 125 1.38 13.14 12.47
CA ASP A 125 1.13 14.16 11.45
C ASP A 125 2.08 15.37 11.58
N MET A 126 1.91 16.35 10.68
CA MET A 126 2.73 17.59 10.66
C MET A 126 2.66 18.39 11.97
N ASN A 127 1.61 18.23 12.77
CA ASN A 127 1.41 18.92 14.05
C ASN A 127 1.83 18.07 15.25
N GLY A 128 2.44 16.90 15.03
CA GLY A 128 2.85 15.97 16.09
C GLY A 128 1.70 15.17 16.70
N LYS A 129 0.50 15.19 16.10
CA LYS A 129 -0.62 14.36 16.53
C LYS A 129 -0.46 12.93 16.01
N LYS A 130 -0.68 11.96 16.90
CA LYS A 130 -0.67 10.52 16.52
C LYS A 130 -1.71 10.24 15.44
N VAL A 131 -1.27 9.65 14.34
CA VAL A 131 -2.11 9.22 13.20
C VAL A 131 -2.37 7.74 13.30
N GLU A 132 -1.31 6.95 13.41
CA GLU A 132 -1.37 5.50 13.31
C GLU A 132 -0.27 4.86 14.14
N GLN A 133 -0.49 3.60 14.54
CA GLN A 133 0.51 2.74 15.17
C GLN A 133 0.74 1.53 14.27
N LEU A 134 2.00 1.35 13.84
CA LEU A 134 2.41 0.25 12.99
C LEU A 134 2.76 -0.97 13.86
N TYR A 135 2.16 -2.13 13.56
CA TYR A 135 2.42 -3.37 14.28
C TYR A 135 2.14 -4.58 13.42
N THR A 136 2.81 -5.68 13.73
CA THR A 136 2.53 -7.00 13.18
C THR A 136 1.74 -7.81 14.20
N GLY A 137 0.54 -8.25 13.85
CA GLY A 137 -0.32 -9.08 14.70
C GLY A 137 -1.01 -8.33 15.84
N SER A 138 -0.28 -7.73 16.80
CA SER A 138 -0.84 -7.02 17.95
C SER A 138 -0.08 -5.78 18.35
N LYS A 139 -0.80 -4.79 18.91
CA LYS A 139 -0.22 -3.55 19.43
C LYS A 139 0.62 -3.84 20.67
N ARG A 140 1.79 -3.19 20.77
CA ARG A 140 2.66 -3.24 21.94
C ARG A 140 3.25 -1.87 22.25
N THR A 141 3.16 -1.48 23.50
CA THR A 141 3.82 -0.30 24.06
C THR A 141 4.55 -0.73 25.31
N ASN A 142 5.87 -0.63 25.33
CA ASN A 142 6.66 -1.05 26.48
C ASN A 142 6.60 -0.02 27.58
N VAL A 143 6.63 -0.48 28.84
CA VAL A 143 6.68 0.32 30.07
C VAL A 143 7.77 -0.18 30.98
N LYS A 144 8.61 0.72 31.52
CA LYS A 144 9.69 0.37 32.46
C LYS A 144 9.13 -0.04 33.81
N TYR A 145 9.86 -0.89 34.54
CA TYR A 145 9.42 -1.41 35.84
C TYR A 145 9.08 -0.31 36.85
N ASP A 146 9.88 0.76 36.91
CA ASP A 146 9.68 1.92 37.78
C ASP A 146 8.38 2.70 37.50
N LYS A 147 7.81 2.51 36.33
CA LYS A 147 6.53 3.11 35.90
C LYS A 147 5.34 2.15 36.04
N LEU A 148 5.56 0.90 36.42
CA LEU A 148 4.50 -0.07 36.69
C LEU A 148 3.92 0.16 38.08
N PRO A 149 2.58 0.28 38.23
CA PRO A 149 1.95 0.33 39.57
C PRO A 149 2.27 -0.95 40.35
N LYS A 150 2.67 -0.80 41.63
CA LYS A 150 2.98 -1.93 42.52
C LYS A 150 1.83 -2.95 42.59
N ASN A 151 0.60 -2.47 42.69
CA ASN A 151 -0.59 -3.33 42.74
C ASN A 151 -0.87 -4.06 41.40
N LEU A 152 -0.45 -3.54 40.26
CA LEU A 152 -0.53 -4.26 39.00
C LEU A 152 0.42 -5.48 38.99
N VAL A 153 1.68 -5.26 39.36
CA VAL A 153 2.66 -6.34 39.50
C VAL A 153 2.19 -7.40 40.52
N ASN A 154 1.72 -6.95 41.67
CA ASN A 154 1.18 -7.82 42.72
C ASN A 154 -0.03 -8.65 42.26
N ALA A 155 -0.90 -8.07 41.42
CA ALA A 155 -2.05 -8.79 40.87
C ALA A 155 -1.62 -9.98 39.99
N TYR A 156 -0.63 -9.81 39.14
CA TYR A 156 -0.07 -10.91 38.34
C TYR A 156 0.63 -11.95 39.22
N VAL A 157 1.45 -11.48 40.16
CA VAL A 157 2.14 -12.38 41.12
C VAL A 157 1.13 -13.19 41.94
N ALA A 158 0.11 -12.54 42.49
CA ALA A 158 -0.90 -13.19 43.31
C ALA A 158 -1.66 -14.29 42.54
N LEU A 159 -2.00 -14.03 41.28
CA LEU A 159 -2.83 -14.92 40.46
C LEU A 159 -2.02 -16.02 39.75
N GLU A 160 -0.87 -15.71 39.20
CA GLU A 160 -0.10 -16.57 38.30
C GLU A 160 1.07 -17.27 39.01
N ASP A 161 1.74 -16.59 39.98
CA ASP A 161 2.97 -17.11 40.59
C ASP A 161 3.24 -16.51 41.98
N LYS A 162 2.48 -16.92 43.00
CA LYS A 162 2.57 -16.38 44.36
C LYS A 162 3.95 -16.43 45.00
N THR A 163 4.86 -17.23 44.47
CA THR A 163 6.23 -17.42 45.01
C THR A 163 7.30 -16.76 44.12
N PHE A 164 6.90 -15.96 43.13
CA PHE A 164 7.76 -15.35 42.12
C PHE A 164 9.02 -14.72 42.71
N TRP A 165 8.88 -13.96 43.81
CA TRP A 165 10.00 -13.25 44.44
C TRP A 165 10.97 -14.16 45.21
N LYS A 166 10.60 -15.45 45.43
CA LYS A 166 11.34 -16.38 46.32
C LYS A 166 12.03 -17.51 45.57
N HIS A 167 11.53 -17.92 44.39
CA HIS A 167 12.12 -19.04 43.66
C HIS A 167 13.07 -18.57 42.55
N HIS A 168 13.91 -19.47 42.03
CA HIS A 168 14.84 -19.25 40.91
C HIS A 168 14.35 -19.98 39.66
N GLY A 169 13.22 -19.52 39.10
CA GLY A 169 12.61 -20.02 37.87
C GLY A 169 11.59 -21.11 38.00
N PHE A 170 11.64 -21.92 39.05
CA PHE A 170 10.73 -23.06 39.25
C PHE A 170 10.18 -23.11 40.67
N ASN A 171 8.90 -23.44 40.78
CA ASN A 171 8.25 -23.76 42.06
C ASN A 171 8.25 -25.27 42.28
N TYR A 172 9.35 -25.80 42.89
CA TYR A 172 9.56 -27.24 43.09
C TYR A 172 8.46 -27.87 43.95
N ILE A 173 7.96 -27.19 44.98
CA ILE A 173 6.89 -27.67 45.85
C ILE A 173 5.62 -27.90 45.03
N ARG A 174 5.27 -26.98 44.14
CA ARG A 174 4.08 -27.10 43.30
C ARG A 174 4.24 -28.18 42.23
N ILE A 175 5.45 -28.33 41.67
CA ILE A 175 5.77 -29.43 40.73
C ILE A 175 5.61 -30.79 41.41
N LEU A 176 6.12 -30.97 42.64
CA LEU A 176 5.98 -32.20 43.40
C LEU A 176 4.50 -32.48 43.77
N GLY A 177 3.77 -31.44 44.15
CA GLY A 177 2.32 -31.54 44.40
C GLY A 177 1.56 -32.00 43.16
N ALA A 178 1.88 -31.43 42.01
CA ALA A 178 1.28 -31.79 40.74
C ALA A 178 1.59 -33.21 40.26
N ILE A 179 2.82 -33.68 40.49
CA ILE A 179 3.17 -35.10 40.27
C ILE A 179 2.34 -36.01 41.18
N LYS A 180 2.23 -35.66 42.44
CA LYS A 180 1.39 -36.41 43.40
C LYS A 180 -0.07 -36.51 42.96
N GLU A 181 -0.66 -35.38 42.54
CA GLU A 181 -2.03 -35.31 42.03
C GLU A 181 -2.22 -36.13 40.75
N SER A 182 -1.25 -36.09 39.83
CA SER A 182 -1.28 -36.86 38.57
C SER A 182 -1.19 -38.37 38.80
N VAL A 183 -0.41 -38.79 39.79
CA VAL A 183 -0.22 -40.22 40.12
C VAL A 183 -1.39 -40.78 40.91
N LEU A 184 -1.98 -40.00 41.83
CA LEU A 184 -3.02 -40.44 42.75
C LEU A 184 -4.45 -40.08 42.30
N GLY A 185 -4.63 -39.06 41.45
CA GLY A 185 -5.95 -38.50 41.15
C GLY A 185 -6.40 -38.55 39.70
N GLY A 186 -5.59 -39.02 38.73
CA GLY A 186 -5.96 -39.16 37.30
C GLY A 186 -6.38 -37.87 36.59
N GLY A 187 -6.18 -36.67 37.20
CA GLY A 187 -6.56 -35.37 36.63
C GLY A 187 -5.42 -34.70 35.88
N SER A 188 -5.76 -33.85 34.90
CA SER A 188 -4.77 -33.02 34.18
C SER A 188 -4.19 -31.96 35.10
N VAL A 189 -2.89 -31.95 35.26
CA VAL A 189 -2.16 -30.99 36.08
C VAL A 189 -2.11 -29.62 35.38
N SER A 190 -2.83 -28.63 35.88
CA SER A 190 -2.81 -27.25 35.36
C SER A 190 -2.19 -26.27 36.35
N GLY A 191 -1.54 -25.24 35.86
CA GLY A 191 -1.10 -24.10 36.67
C GLY A 191 0.24 -24.24 37.40
N THR A 192 1.17 -25.07 36.93
CA THR A 192 2.51 -25.22 37.52
C THR A 192 3.59 -24.30 36.93
N SER A 193 3.30 -23.58 35.85
CA SER A 193 4.27 -22.73 35.19
C SER A 193 4.44 -21.39 35.92
N THR A 194 5.68 -20.98 36.18
CA THR A 194 6.05 -19.70 36.78
C THR A 194 5.99 -18.56 35.75
N LEU A 195 6.00 -17.30 36.22
CA LEU A 195 6.08 -16.11 35.33
C LEU A 195 7.32 -16.17 34.45
N THR A 196 8.46 -16.63 34.92
CA THR A 196 9.69 -16.79 34.16
C THR A 196 9.56 -17.82 33.04
N GLN A 197 8.90 -18.98 33.34
CA GLN A 197 8.59 -20.00 32.33
C GLN A 197 7.63 -19.46 31.24
N GLN A 198 6.62 -18.69 31.65
CA GLN A 198 5.71 -18.04 30.71
C GLN A 198 6.43 -17.00 29.84
N LEU A 199 7.35 -16.21 30.42
CA LEU A 199 8.20 -15.27 29.67
C LEU A 199 9.06 -15.99 28.64
N ALA A 200 9.77 -17.06 29.06
CA ALA A 200 10.60 -17.89 28.17
C ALA A 200 9.78 -18.41 26.97
N ARG A 201 8.57 -18.89 27.22
CA ARG A 201 7.66 -19.37 26.19
C ARG A 201 7.18 -18.28 25.25
N ASN A 202 6.77 -17.12 25.79
CA ASN A 202 6.17 -16.03 25.01
C ASN A 202 7.18 -15.33 24.11
N VAL A 203 8.46 -15.24 24.53
CA VAL A 203 9.51 -14.52 23.81
C VAL A 203 10.28 -15.42 22.85
N PHE A 204 10.68 -16.59 23.30
CA PHE A 204 11.63 -17.43 22.56
C PHE A 204 11.02 -18.67 21.93
N LEU A 205 9.77 -19.02 22.29
CA LEU A 205 9.06 -20.20 21.80
C LEU A 205 7.66 -19.84 21.24
N SER A 206 7.49 -18.62 20.76
CA SER A 206 6.20 -18.10 20.26
C SER A 206 5.59 -18.95 19.14
N GLU A 207 6.41 -19.46 18.21
CA GLU A 207 5.95 -20.32 17.08
C GLU A 207 5.45 -21.69 17.56
N SER A 208 6.04 -22.25 18.63
CA SER A 208 5.67 -23.54 19.19
C SER A 208 4.82 -23.44 20.46
N MET A 209 4.37 -22.23 20.82
CA MET A 209 3.75 -21.91 22.11
C MET A 209 2.50 -22.77 22.41
N TYR A 210 1.76 -23.19 21.39
CA TYR A 210 0.56 -24.03 21.50
C TYR A 210 0.82 -25.53 21.34
N THR A 211 2.07 -25.93 21.04
CA THR A 211 2.40 -27.35 20.93
C THR A 211 2.67 -27.96 22.31
N HIS A 212 1.99 -29.07 22.64
CA HIS A 212 2.22 -29.83 23.87
C HIS A 212 3.26 -30.92 23.61
N SER A 213 4.57 -30.60 23.70
CA SER A 213 5.66 -31.56 23.52
C SER A 213 6.68 -31.50 24.65
N MET A 214 7.25 -32.64 25.02
CA MET A 214 8.34 -32.74 25.99
C MET A 214 9.56 -31.92 25.54
N LYS A 215 9.90 -31.97 24.24
CA LYS A 215 10.98 -31.18 23.66
C LYS A 215 10.83 -29.70 23.98
N ARG A 216 9.63 -29.11 23.71
CA ARG A 216 9.34 -27.71 24.01
C ARG A 216 9.49 -27.41 25.50
N LYS A 217 8.99 -28.31 26.40
CA LYS A 217 9.08 -28.10 27.85
C LYS A 217 10.51 -28.12 28.37
N ILE A 218 11.38 -28.96 27.80
CA ILE A 218 12.80 -29.00 28.14
C ILE A 218 13.49 -27.68 27.70
N ILE A 219 13.22 -27.20 26.50
CA ILE A 219 13.78 -25.93 26.00
C ILE A 219 13.25 -24.75 26.83
N GLU A 220 11.95 -24.72 27.15
CA GLU A 220 11.34 -23.72 28.05
C GLU A 220 12.05 -23.65 29.39
N ALA A 221 12.31 -24.83 30.00
CA ALA A 221 13.01 -24.95 31.28
C ALA A 221 14.47 -24.45 31.17
N TRP A 222 15.18 -24.78 30.10
CA TRP A 222 16.52 -24.29 29.84
C TRP A 222 16.59 -22.76 29.69
N TYR A 223 15.65 -22.19 28.93
CA TYR A 223 15.59 -20.73 28.75
C TYR A 223 15.18 -20.02 30.04
N THR A 224 14.34 -20.65 30.86
CA THR A 224 13.99 -20.16 32.19
C THR A 224 15.21 -20.04 33.12
N VAL A 225 16.09 -21.03 33.12
CA VAL A 225 17.37 -21.00 33.90
C VAL A 225 18.24 -19.85 33.39
N LYS A 226 18.36 -19.68 32.08
CA LYS A 226 19.14 -18.58 31.49
C LYS A 226 18.58 -17.20 31.82
N LEU A 227 17.25 -17.03 31.81
CA LEU A 227 16.60 -15.79 32.19
C LEU A 227 16.88 -15.44 33.67
N GLU A 228 16.68 -16.38 34.57
CA GLU A 228 16.92 -16.16 36.01
C GLU A 228 18.39 -15.91 36.35
N HIS A 229 19.32 -16.45 35.55
CA HIS A 229 20.76 -16.23 35.74
C HIS A 229 21.15 -14.81 35.26
N ASN A 230 20.56 -14.30 34.18
CA ASN A 230 20.98 -13.07 33.52
C ASN A 230 20.15 -11.84 33.89
N LEU A 231 18.96 -12.03 34.46
CA LEU A 231 18.02 -10.94 34.75
C LEU A 231 17.59 -10.93 36.21
N THR A 232 17.42 -9.73 36.77
CA THR A 232 16.80 -9.58 38.08
C THR A 232 15.29 -9.90 38.03
N LYS A 233 14.69 -10.21 39.14
CA LYS A 233 13.24 -10.42 39.25
C LYS A 233 12.42 -9.24 38.75
N GLN A 234 12.87 -8.03 38.97
CA GLN A 234 12.23 -6.81 38.45
C GLN A 234 12.28 -6.75 36.93
N GLN A 235 13.43 -7.08 36.32
CA GLN A 235 13.58 -7.15 34.86
C GLN A 235 12.74 -8.27 34.24
N ILE A 236 12.63 -9.42 34.90
CA ILE A 236 11.75 -10.51 34.48
C ILE A 236 10.27 -10.08 34.54
N ALA A 237 9.85 -9.39 35.60
CA ALA A 237 8.49 -8.87 35.72
C ALA A 237 8.21 -7.80 34.64
N GLU A 238 9.14 -6.88 34.40
CA GLU A 238 9.03 -5.88 33.34
C GLU A 238 8.88 -6.52 31.96
N ALA A 239 9.75 -7.47 31.62
CA ALA A 239 9.71 -8.17 30.35
C ALA A 239 8.39 -8.96 30.18
N TYR A 240 7.93 -9.63 31.24
CA TYR A 240 6.66 -10.33 31.24
C TYR A 240 5.47 -9.40 31.01
N MET A 241 5.39 -8.29 31.75
CA MET A 241 4.33 -7.30 31.62
C MET A 241 4.27 -6.64 30.24
N ASN A 242 5.39 -6.61 29.53
CA ASN A 242 5.48 -6.05 28.17
C ASN A 242 5.24 -7.07 27.05
N THR A 243 5.20 -8.39 27.36
CA THR A 243 5.09 -9.44 26.34
C THR A 243 3.79 -10.19 26.32
N ILE A 244 3.06 -10.18 27.43
CA ILE A 244 1.91 -11.04 27.60
C ILE A 244 0.74 -10.60 26.71
N ALA A 245 0.09 -11.57 26.04
CA ALA A 245 -1.12 -11.34 25.26
C ALA A 245 -2.33 -11.11 26.18
N LEU A 246 -3.03 -10.00 25.95
CA LEU A 246 -4.14 -9.56 26.83
C LEU A 246 -5.47 -9.41 26.07
N GLY A 247 -5.57 -9.97 24.86
CA GLY A 247 -6.77 -9.87 24.03
C GLY A 247 -6.90 -8.52 23.33
N PHE A 248 -7.98 -8.34 22.57
CA PHE A 248 -8.29 -7.10 21.84
C PHE A 248 -7.11 -6.56 21.01
N ASN A 249 -6.37 -7.48 20.39
CA ASN A 249 -5.15 -7.22 19.59
C ASN A 249 -4.04 -6.49 20.36
N THR A 250 -3.87 -6.76 21.65
CA THR A 250 -2.84 -6.11 22.48
C THR A 250 -1.90 -7.12 23.11
N ASN A 251 -0.61 -6.78 23.14
CA ASN A 251 0.44 -7.41 23.90
C ASN A 251 1.04 -6.39 24.88
N GLY A 252 1.19 -6.81 26.13
CA GLY A 252 1.69 -5.97 27.21
C GLY A 252 0.62 -5.09 27.85
N VAL A 253 0.87 -4.79 29.14
CA VAL A 253 -0.10 -4.12 30.03
C VAL A 253 -0.41 -2.68 29.63
N GLN A 254 0.56 -1.93 29.07
CA GLN A 254 0.33 -0.53 28.66
C GLN A 254 -0.61 -0.47 27.45
N ALA A 255 -0.35 -1.29 26.43
CA ALA A 255 -1.20 -1.34 25.24
C ALA A 255 -2.63 -1.81 25.59
N ALA A 256 -2.76 -2.80 26.49
CA ALA A 256 -4.06 -3.27 26.94
C ALA A 256 -4.80 -2.24 27.79
N SER A 257 -4.08 -1.50 28.65
CA SER A 257 -4.64 -0.41 29.46
C SER A 257 -5.24 0.69 28.59
N GLU A 258 -4.50 1.11 27.55
CA GLU A 258 -4.97 2.08 26.58
C GLU A 258 -6.17 1.56 25.78
N ALA A 259 -6.11 0.29 25.37
CA ALA A 259 -7.14 -0.32 24.53
C ALA A 259 -8.47 -0.54 25.26
N TYR A 260 -8.47 -0.98 26.51
CA TYR A 260 -9.68 -1.24 27.28
C TYR A 260 -10.19 -0.04 28.06
N PHE A 261 -9.28 0.81 28.58
CA PHE A 261 -9.62 1.83 29.56
C PHE A 261 -9.28 3.26 29.08
N GLY A 262 -8.62 3.40 27.93
CA GLY A 262 -8.27 4.71 27.37
C GLY A 262 -7.24 5.51 28.19
N LYS A 263 -6.43 4.85 29.03
CA LYS A 263 -5.46 5.50 29.91
C LYS A 263 -4.19 4.69 30.15
N SER A 264 -3.12 5.37 30.58
CA SER A 264 -1.87 4.74 30.97
C SER A 264 -2.06 3.81 32.17
N VAL A 265 -1.25 2.72 32.25
CA VAL A 265 -1.23 1.79 33.37
C VAL A 265 -1.08 2.47 34.73
N GLN A 266 -0.38 3.61 34.79
CA GLN A 266 -0.18 4.38 36.02
C GLN A 266 -1.47 4.99 36.60
N LYS A 267 -2.50 5.13 35.77
CA LYS A 267 -3.80 5.72 36.13
C LYS A 267 -4.92 4.69 36.32
N LEU A 268 -4.57 3.39 36.32
CA LEU A 268 -5.56 2.33 36.50
C LEU A 268 -6.08 2.25 37.92
N SER A 269 -7.37 1.96 38.10
CA SER A 269 -7.95 1.55 39.36
C SER A 269 -7.52 0.13 39.75
N LEU A 270 -7.64 -0.24 41.00
CA LEU A 270 -7.33 -1.60 41.48
C LEU A 270 -8.16 -2.66 40.75
N ALA A 271 -9.45 -2.40 40.50
CA ALA A 271 -10.32 -3.31 39.74
C ALA A 271 -9.85 -3.47 38.29
N GLN A 272 -9.37 -2.40 37.63
CA GLN A 272 -8.80 -2.46 36.28
C GLN A 272 -7.49 -3.22 36.24
N MET A 273 -6.60 -3.04 37.24
CA MET A 273 -5.34 -3.79 37.38
C MET A 273 -5.61 -5.28 37.55
N ALA A 274 -6.53 -5.67 38.41
CA ALA A 274 -6.93 -7.07 38.61
C ALA A 274 -7.60 -7.67 37.36
N THR A 275 -8.31 -6.86 36.58
CA THR A 275 -8.87 -7.27 35.29
C THR A 275 -7.75 -7.63 34.32
N LEU A 276 -6.75 -6.76 34.11
CA LEU A 276 -5.63 -7.06 33.22
C LEU A 276 -4.89 -8.34 33.65
N ALA A 277 -4.66 -8.51 34.95
CA ALA A 277 -4.01 -9.70 35.51
C ALA A 277 -4.82 -11.01 35.29
N SER A 278 -6.14 -10.90 35.11
CA SER A 278 -7.02 -12.04 34.89
C SER A 278 -7.04 -12.56 33.44
N LEU A 279 -6.50 -11.82 32.46
CA LEU A 279 -6.61 -12.14 31.04
C LEU A 279 -5.67 -13.24 30.52
N PRO A 280 -4.43 -13.41 31.05
CA PRO A 280 -3.42 -14.30 30.45
C PRO A 280 -3.84 -15.76 30.26
N GLN A 281 -4.67 -16.29 31.10
CA GLN A 281 -5.11 -17.68 31.03
C GLN A 281 -5.85 -17.99 29.73
N ALA A 282 -6.75 -17.11 29.31
CA ALA A 282 -7.50 -17.22 28.06
C ALA A 282 -7.92 -15.84 27.55
N PRO A 283 -7.01 -15.10 26.89
CA PRO A 283 -7.22 -13.70 26.53
C PRO A 283 -8.46 -13.47 25.66
N THR A 284 -8.80 -14.39 24.77
CA THR A 284 -10.01 -14.31 23.93
C THR A 284 -11.30 -14.56 24.70
N THR A 285 -11.26 -15.40 25.72
CA THR A 285 -12.42 -15.75 26.57
C THR A 285 -12.70 -14.69 27.63
N TYR A 286 -11.64 -14.17 28.25
CA TYR A 286 -11.75 -13.25 29.39
C TYR A 286 -11.59 -11.78 29.02
N ALA A 287 -11.33 -11.44 27.74
CA ALA A 287 -11.31 -10.05 27.31
C ALA A 287 -12.62 -9.33 27.68
N PRO A 288 -12.59 -8.22 28.42
CA PRO A 288 -13.80 -7.50 28.84
C PRO A 288 -14.56 -6.85 27.68
N VAL A 289 -13.91 -6.68 26.56
CA VAL A 289 -14.50 -6.22 25.30
C VAL A 289 -14.19 -7.26 24.22
N GLN A 290 -15.24 -7.80 23.63
CA GLN A 290 -15.15 -8.70 22.50
C GLN A 290 -15.62 -8.01 21.23
N MET A 291 -14.92 -8.25 20.12
CA MET A 291 -15.27 -7.76 18.80
C MET A 291 -15.87 -8.91 17.98
N VAL A 292 -17.10 -8.73 17.54
CA VAL A 292 -17.86 -9.69 16.75
C VAL A 292 -18.36 -9.02 15.48
N LYS A 293 -18.46 -9.74 14.37
CA LYS A 293 -19.06 -9.18 13.12
C LYS A 293 -20.47 -8.70 13.39
N SER A 294 -20.84 -7.55 12.85
CA SER A 294 -22.13 -6.91 13.15
C SER A 294 -23.35 -7.72 12.71
N ASP A 295 -23.21 -8.51 11.64
CA ASP A 295 -24.23 -9.44 11.15
C ASP A 295 -24.47 -10.66 12.08
N ALA A 296 -23.49 -11.01 12.89
CA ALA A 296 -23.56 -12.12 13.84
C ALA A 296 -24.14 -11.73 15.22
N VAL A 297 -24.46 -10.44 15.44
CA VAL A 297 -24.97 -9.95 16.74
C VAL A 297 -26.37 -9.37 16.58
N SER A 298 -27.32 -9.92 17.33
CA SER A 298 -28.70 -9.40 17.35
C SER A 298 -28.75 -7.91 17.73
N THR A 299 -29.61 -7.16 17.07
CA THR A 299 -29.85 -5.73 17.38
C THR A 299 -30.39 -5.50 18.77
N LYS A 300 -31.05 -6.52 19.36
CA LYS A 300 -31.64 -6.52 20.71
C LYS A 300 -30.69 -6.98 21.83
N ALA A 301 -29.41 -7.30 21.52
CA ALA A 301 -28.45 -7.73 22.51
C ALA A 301 -28.17 -6.63 23.56
N LYS A 302 -28.30 -6.94 24.87
CA LYS A 302 -28.21 -5.94 25.97
C LYS A 302 -26.80 -5.51 26.33
N ASN A 303 -25.78 -6.27 25.94
CA ASN A 303 -24.36 -6.04 26.30
C ASN A 303 -23.56 -5.31 25.20
N ILE A 304 -24.21 -4.70 24.23
CA ILE A 304 -23.54 -3.90 23.19
C ILE A 304 -22.93 -2.65 23.83
N LEU A 305 -21.66 -2.42 23.57
CA LEU A 305 -20.92 -1.18 23.90
C LEU A 305 -20.96 -0.21 22.73
N LYS A 306 -20.70 -0.71 21.51
CA LYS A 306 -20.75 0.06 20.28
C LYS A 306 -21.00 -0.84 19.07
N ARG A 307 -21.74 -0.34 18.09
CA ARG A 307 -21.96 -1.01 16.80
C ARG A 307 -21.41 -0.13 15.67
N THR A 308 -20.68 -0.74 14.73
CA THR A 308 -20.25 -0.13 13.48
C THR A 308 -20.84 -0.93 12.31
N SER A 309 -20.59 -0.51 11.06
CA SER A 309 -21.01 -1.29 9.87
C SER A 309 -20.44 -2.72 9.89
N ASP A 310 -19.20 -2.90 10.31
CA ASP A 310 -18.47 -4.14 10.17
C ASP A 310 -18.43 -4.97 11.45
N TYR A 311 -18.29 -4.30 12.59
CA TYR A 311 -18.12 -4.95 13.90
C TYR A 311 -19.01 -4.35 14.98
N THR A 312 -19.45 -5.23 15.87
CA THR A 312 -20.14 -4.89 17.13
C THR A 312 -19.21 -5.22 18.30
N TYR A 313 -19.01 -4.27 19.18
CA TYR A 313 -18.23 -4.39 20.41
C TYR A 313 -19.15 -4.76 21.55
N VAL A 314 -18.88 -5.87 22.17
CA VAL A 314 -19.75 -6.48 23.16
C VAL A 314 -19.03 -6.54 24.50
N TYR A 315 -19.67 -6.08 25.58
CA TYR A 315 -19.18 -6.28 26.93
C TYR A 315 -19.26 -7.77 27.31
N ASN A 316 -18.19 -8.28 27.86
CA ASN A 316 -18.07 -9.69 28.26
C ASN A 316 -17.99 -9.81 29.77
N GLU A 317 -19.06 -10.30 30.40
CA GLU A 317 -19.15 -10.50 31.86
C GLU A 317 -18.30 -11.68 32.37
N ALA A 318 -17.87 -12.61 31.50
CA ALA A 318 -17.07 -13.77 31.88
C ALA A 318 -15.72 -13.43 32.52
N CYS A 319 -15.26 -12.18 32.36
CA CYS A 319 -14.04 -11.67 33.00
C CYS A 319 -14.22 -11.36 34.50
N VAL A 320 -15.45 -11.07 34.96
CA VAL A 320 -15.71 -10.59 36.34
C VAL A 320 -15.37 -11.62 37.42
N PRO A 321 -15.80 -12.90 37.32
CA PRO A 321 -15.45 -13.90 38.33
C PRO A 321 -13.92 -14.05 38.50
N ARG A 322 -13.16 -14.04 37.41
CA ARG A 322 -11.71 -14.18 37.46
C ARG A 322 -11.02 -12.92 37.99
N ARG A 323 -11.50 -11.72 37.65
CA ARG A 323 -11.08 -10.46 38.31
C ARG A 323 -11.26 -10.53 39.80
N ASN A 324 -12.43 -11.00 40.28
CA ASN A 324 -12.75 -11.08 41.67
C ASN A 324 -11.88 -12.14 42.39
N LEU A 325 -11.55 -13.26 41.71
CA LEU A 325 -10.57 -14.24 42.23
C LEU A 325 -9.18 -13.61 42.38
N CYS A 326 -8.73 -12.80 41.40
CA CYS A 326 -7.46 -12.09 41.52
C CYS A 326 -7.45 -11.15 42.74
N LEU A 327 -8.50 -10.34 42.93
CA LEU A 327 -8.64 -9.44 44.08
C LEU A 327 -8.64 -10.20 45.41
N LYS A 328 -9.33 -11.36 45.48
CA LYS A 328 -9.35 -12.22 46.65
C LYS A 328 -7.95 -12.75 46.98
N LEU A 329 -7.23 -13.25 45.97
CA LEU A 329 -5.86 -13.74 46.18
C LEU A 329 -4.88 -12.62 46.56
N MET A 330 -5.08 -11.41 46.06
CA MET A 330 -4.29 -10.25 46.52
C MET A 330 -4.54 -9.92 47.98
N GLN A 331 -5.78 -10.00 48.43
CA GLN A 331 -6.15 -9.77 49.83
C GLN A 331 -5.61 -10.89 50.73
N GLU A 332 -5.79 -12.17 50.38
CA GLU A 332 -5.29 -13.33 51.14
C GLU A 332 -3.76 -13.34 51.26
N GLN A 333 -3.04 -12.78 50.28
CA GLN A 333 -1.59 -12.66 50.27
C GLN A 333 -1.07 -11.34 50.90
N GLY A 334 -1.95 -10.47 51.42
CA GLY A 334 -1.60 -9.25 52.10
C GLY A 334 -1.15 -8.12 51.19
N TYR A 335 -1.41 -8.17 49.89
CA TYR A 335 -1.07 -7.10 48.94
C TYR A 335 -2.05 -5.93 49.00
N ILE A 336 -3.31 -6.18 49.38
CA ILE A 336 -4.35 -5.19 49.56
C ILE A 336 -5.13 -5.44 50.87
N THR A 337 -5.73 -4.41 51.39
CA THR A 337 -6.56 -4.46 52.57
C THR A 337 -7.97 -5.00 52.29
N GLU A 338 -8.69 -5.47 53.27
CA GLU A 338 -10.09 -5.91 53.15
C GLU A 338 -10.99 -4.75 52.63
N LYS A 339 -10.74 -3.52 53.03
CA LYS A 339 -11.47 -2.33 52.57
C LYS A 339 -11.27 -2.09 51.08
N GLU A 340 -10.02 -2.19 50.60
CA GLU A 340 -9.68 -2.06 49.17
C GLU A 340 -10.29 -3.18 48.37
N TYR A 341 -10.24 -4.43 48.88
CA TYR A 341 -10.87 -5.60 48.28
C TYR A 341 -12.36 -5.36 48.05
N LYS A 342 -13.12 -5.05 49.14
CA LYS A 342 -14.57 -4.82 49.08
C LYS A 342 -14.91 -3.70 48.07
N LYS A 343 -14.17 -2.60 48.08
CA LYS A 343 -14.34 -1.49 47.13
C LYS A 343 -14.12 -1.93 45.69
N ALA A 344 -13.02 -2.67 45.40
CA ALA A 344 -12.67 -3.09 44.04
C ALA A 344 -13.66 -4.13 43.49
N VAL A 345 -14.14 -5.07 44.32
CA VAL A 345 -15.14 -6.07 43.91
C VAL A 345 -16.50 -5.46 43.62
N SER A 346 -16.93 -4.45 44.39
CA SER A 346 -18.22 -3.74 44.18
C SER A 346 -18.18 -2.80 42.96
N THR A 347 -16.99 -2.49 42.40
CA THR A 347 -16.88 -1.63 41.26
C THR A 347 -17.40 -2.32 39.97
N SER A 348 -18.35 -1.68 39.30
CA SER A 348 -18.85 -2.14 37.99
C SER A 348 -17.77 -2.00 36.92
N LEU A 349 -17.26 -3.12 36.40
CA LEU A 349 -16.25 -3.10 35.36
C LEU A 349 -16.75 -2.45 34.07
N ARG A 350 -18.04 -2.66 33.72
CA ARG A 350 -18.64 -2.08 32.52
C ARG A 350 -18.57 -0.55 32.54
N SER A 351 -18.76 0.09 33.70
CA SER A 351 -18.70 1.56 33.81
C SER A 351 -17.27 2.12 33.79
N GLU A 352 -16.28 1.29 34.05
CA GLU A 352 -14.86 1.66 33.97
C GLU A 352 -14.23 1.47 32.57
N LEU A 353 -14.95 0.83 31.65
CA LEU A 353 -14.47 0.63 30.27
C LEU A 353 -14.57 1.92 29.48
N ASN A 354 -13.49 2.25 28.78
CA ASN A 354 -13.44 3.28 27.74
C ASN A 354 -12.64 2.74 26.55
N PRO A 355 -13.23 1.78 25.82
CA PRO A 355 -12.47 1.06 24.79
C PRO A 355 -12.05 1.96 23.64
N ASP A 356 -10.82 1.77 23.19
CA ASP A 356 -10.36 2.35 21.93
C ASP A 356 -11.00 1.60 20.74
N TYR A 357 -12.17 2.06 20.33
CA TYR A 357 -12.88 1.50 19.17
C TYR A 357 -12.16 1.71 17.83
N SER A 358 -11.14 2.55 17.79
CA SER A 358 -10.26 2.71 16.62
C SER A 358 -9.22 1.58 16.55
N ASN A 359 -9.09 0.78 17.60
CA ASN A 359 -8.14 -0.32 17.69
C ASN A 359 -8.32 -1.40 16.62
N THR A 360 -9.49 -1.48 16.01
CA THR A 360 -9.84 -2.47 14.97
C THR A 360 -10.06 -1.85 13.60
N ASN A 361 -10.32 -0.53 13.55
CA ASN A 361 -10.35 0.24 12.32
C ASN A 361 -9.02 0.99 12.21
N VAL A 362 -7.94 0.26 11.98
CA VAL A 362 -6.73 0.90 11.51
C VAL A 362 -7.07 1.48 10.14
N LYS A 363 -7.30 2.77 10.10
CA LYS A 363 -7.45 3.50 8.85
C LYS A 363 -6.06 3.66 8.26
N TYR A 364 -5.57 2.59 7.64
CA TYR A 364 -4.43 2.71 6.76
C TYR A 364 -4.82 3.66 5.65
N SER A 365 -4.03 4.66 5.42
CA SER A 365 -4.21 5.56 4.30
C SER A 365 -3.13 5.28 3.26
N TYR A 366 -3.41 5.60 2.02
CA TYR A 366 -2.42 5.58 0.95
C TYR A 366 -1.16 6.39 1.30
N PHE A 367 -1.33 7.45 2.10
CA PHE A 367 -0.22 8.26 2.59
C PHE A 367 0.67 7.49 3.57
N THR A 368 0.09 6.78 4.54
CA THR A 368 0.88 6.02 5.53
C THR A 368 1.60 4.84 4.89
N ASP A 369 0.98 4.15 3.93
CA ASP A 369 1.64 3.11 3.14
C ASP A 369 2.85 3.69 2.38
N TYR A 370 2.67 4.82 1.69
CA TYR A 370 3.77 5.51 1.00
C TYR A 370 4.91 5.93 1.96
N VAL A 371 4.58 6.39 3.18
CA VAL A 371 5.59 6.70 4.21
C VAL A 371 6.36 5.45 4.61
N VAL A 372 5.69 4.32 4.82
CA VAL A 372 6.36 3.05 5.16
C VAL A 372 7.33 2.64 4.05
N ASP A 373 6.93 2.72 2.78
CA ASP A 373 7.78 2.37 1.64
C ASP A 373 9.03 3.27 1.57
N GLN A 374 8.86 4.60 1.73
CA GLN A 374 9.99 5.53 1.70
C GLN A 374 10.94 5.31 2.89
N VAL A 375 10.39 5.14 4.10
CA VAL A 375 11.19 4.86 5.31
C VAL A 375 11.95 3.55 5.16
N THR A 376 11.30 2.52 4.59
CA THR A 376 11.94 1.22 4.32
C THR A 376 13.15 1.41 3.41
N SER A 377 12.97 2.07 2.27
CA SER A 377 14.06 2.34 1.32
C SER A 377 15.21 3.16 1.93
N ASP A 378 14.90 4.14 2.78
CA ASP A 378 15.90 4.98 3.41
C ASP A 378 16.66 4.24 4.54
N LEU A 379 16.01 3.30 5.25
CA LEU A 379 16.65 2.42 6.23
C LEU A 379 17.54 1.37 5.57
N GLU A 380 17.09 0.78 4.45
CA GLU A 380 17.91 -0.13 3.63
C GLU A 380 19.24 0.53 3.26
N LYS A 381 19.18 1.73 2.69
CA LYS A 381 20.38 2.49 2.30
C LYS A 381 21.26 2.87 3.48
N LYS A 382 20.65 3.32 4.58
CA LYS A 382 21.39 3.80 5.74
C LYS A 382 22.15 2.68 6.46
N TYR A 383 21.49 1.53 6.62
CA TYR A 383 22.03 0.41 7.41
C TYR A 383 22.57 -0.73 6.56
N ASN A 384 22.45 -0.64 5.22
CA ASN A 384 22.82 -1.71 4.27
C ASN A 384 22.17 -3.04 4.67
N ILE A 385 20.86 -3.00 4.90
CA ILE A 385 20.03 -4.15 5.31
C ILE A 385 19.04 -4.51 4.23
N SER A 386 18.51 -5.73 4.27
CA SER A 386 17.46 -6.19 3.36
C SER A 386 16.13 -5.47 3.60
N HIS A 387 15.26 -5.49 2.58
CA HIS A 387 13.90 -4.96 2.64
C HIS A 387 13.10 -5.54 3.83
N ALA A 388 13.17 -6.85 4.02
CA ALA A 388 12.50 -7.55 5.11
C ALA A 388 12.98 -7.07 6.49
N GLU A 389 14.29 -6.87 6.67
CA GLU A 389 14.85 -6.36 7.92
C GLU A 389 14.47 -4.90 8.18
N ALA A 390 14.42 -4.07 7.13
CA ALA A 390 13.98 -2.69 7.23
C ALA A 390 12.50 -2.60 7.64
N LEU A 391 11.62 -3.39 7.01
CA LEU A 391 10.21 -3.51 7.39
C LEU A 391 10.06 -4.02 8.83
N GLN A 392 10.80 -5.05 9.21
CA GLN A 392 10.78 -5.54 10.58
C GLN A 392 11.14 -4.43 11.57
N LYS A 393 12.20 -3.64 11.30
CA LYS A 393 12.56 -2.49 12.15
C LYS A 393 11.43 -1.46 12.24
N ILE A 394 10.72 -1.18 11.14
CA ILE A 394 9.59 -0.24 11.13
C ILE A 394 8.45 -0.77 11.99
N TYR A 395 8.07 -2.03 11.86
CA TYR A 395 6.92 -2.56 12.56
C TYR A 395 7.19 -2.91 14.03
N THR A 396 8.45 -3.20 14.38
CA THR A 396 8.79 -3.75 15.69
C THR A 396 9.81 -2.93 16.48
N GLY A 397 10.37 -1.88 15.88
CA GLY A 397 11.47 -1.09 16.48
C GLY A 397 11.04 0.11 17.32
N GLY A 398 9.74 0.32 17.54
CA GLY A 398 9.25 1.41 18.38
C GLY A 398 9.57 2.81 17.86
N MET A 399 9.72 2.94 16.54
CA MET A 399 10.10 4.22 15.91
C MET A 399 8.99 5.25 16.01
N LYS A 400 9.38 6.51 16.16
CA LYS A 400 8.51 7.69 16.08
C LYS A 400 8.74 8.36 14.74
N ILE A 401 7.80 8.18 13.80
CA ILE A 401 7.87 8.67 12.42
C ILE A 401 7.05 9.96 12.33
N HIS A 402 7.74 11.11 12.27
CA HIS A 402 7.11 12.41 12.11
C HIS A 402 6.94 12.70 10.63
N THR A 403 5.70 12.69 10.16
CA THR A 403 5.34 12.86 8.75
C THR A 403 4.96 14.29 8.40
N THR A 404 4.79 14.54 7.13
CA THR A 404 4.35 15.83 6.57
C THR A 404 2.84 15.91 6.39
N LEU A 405 2.10 14.88 6.80
CA LEU A 405 0.66 14.72 6.61
C LEU A 405 -0.15 15.87 7.18
N ASN A 406 -0.94 16.53 6.33
CA ASN A 406 -2.02 17.39 6.76
C ASN A 406 -3.31 16.57 6.82
N GLN A 407 -3.76 16.21 8.02
CA GLN A 407 -4.94 15.36 8.18
C GLN A 407 -6.22 15.99 7.60
N GLN A 408 -6.34 17.33 7.61
CA GLN A 408 -7.51 18.01 7.04
C GLN A 408 -7.51 17.86 5.51
N ALA A 409 -6.37 18.13 4.86
CA ALA A 409 -6.24 17.96 3.41
C ALA A 409 -6.51 16.49 3.01
N GLN A 410 -5.91 15.53 3.72
CA GLN A 410 -6.11 14.10 3.47
C GLN A 410 -7.59 13.70 3.53
N ARG A 411 -8.28 14.06 4.62
CA ARG A 411 -9.71 13.76 4.80
C ARG A 411 -10.59 14.46 3.79
N THR A 412 -10.21 15.64 3.34
CA THR A 412 -10.96 16.38 2.32
C THR A 412 -10.91 15.62 1.00
N VAL A 413 -9.73 15.19 0.54
CA VAL A 413 -9.60 14.38 -0.67
C VAL A 413 -10.37 13.07 -0.55
N GLU A 414 -10.21 12.34 0.57
CA GLU A 414 -10.92 11.06 0.82
C GLU A 414 -12.44 11.22 0.80
N ARG A 415 -12.97 12.31 1.37
CA ARG A 415 -14.40 12.60 1.37
C ARG A 415 -14.93 12.90 -0.02
N GLU A 416 -14.25 13.77 -0.75
CA GLU A 416 -14.66 14.15 -2.11
C GLU A 416 -14.55 12.97 -3.09
N PHE A 417 -13.59 12.06 -2.90
CA PHE A 417 -13.46 10.84 -3.70
C PHE A 417 -14.58 9.82 -3.45
N LYS A 418 -15.15 9.78 -2.25
CA LYS A 418 -16.30 8.93 -1.94
C LYS A 418 -17.61 9.43 -2.55
N ASN A 419 -17.69 10.71 -2.88
CA ASN A 419 -18.89 11.30 -3.49
C ASN A 419 -18.97 10.96 -4.99
N SER A 420 -19.82 10.01 -5.35
CA SER A 420 -19.97 9.54 -6.74
C SER A 420 -20.43 10.65 -7.71
N ALA A 421 -21.10 11.71 -7.22
CA ALA A 421 -21.49 12.85 -8.05
C ALA A 421 -20.29 13.64 -8.62
N ASN A 422 -19.10 13.44 -8.08
CA ASN A 422 -17.87 14.06 -8.57
C ASN A 422 -17.26 13.35 -9.78
N PHE A 423 -17.83 12.23 -10.19
CA PHE A 423 -17.24 11.34 -11.20
C PHE A 423 -18.18 11.15 -12.38
N PRO A 424 -17.64 11.08 -13.62
CA PRO A 424 -18.44 10.74 -14.78
C PRO A 424 -18.94 9.28 -14.65
N VAL A 425 -20.12 9.03 -15.20
CA VAL A 425 -20.61 7.67 -15.36
C VAL A 425 -20.03 7.11 -16.65
N PRO A 426 -19.44 5.90 -16.68
CA PRO A 426 -19.00 5.31 -17.94
C PRO A 426 -20.18 5.11 -18.88
N THR A 427 -20.12 5.72 -20.06
CA THR A 427 -21.10 5.56 -21.16
C THR A 427 -20.38 5.00 -22.36
N ASN A 428 -21.14 4.57 -23.39
CA ASN A 428 -20.61 4.00 -24.63
C ASN A 428 -19.71 2.77 -24.42
N ILE A 429 -20.01 1.97 -23.42
CA ILE A 429 -19.32 0.72 -23.17
C ILE A 429 -19.69 -0.28 -24.29
N ARG A 430 -18.67 -0.83 -24.93
CA ARG A 430 -18.86 -1.87 -25.95
C ARG A 430 -18.93 -3.22 -25.31
N TYR A 431 -19.88 -4.05 -25.76
CA TYR A 431 -20.07 -5.41 -25.26
C TYR A 431 -19.94 -6.42 -26.39
N ASP A 432 -19.49 -7.64 -26.07
CA ASP A 432 -19.67 -8.81 -26.96
C ASP A 432 -21.09 -9.42 -26.79
N GLY A 433 -21.37 -10.48 -27.56
CA GLY A 433 -22.67 -11.19 -27.49
C GLY A 433 -22.95 -11.89 -26.14
N GLN A 434 -21.95 -12.01 -25.24
CA GLN A 434 -22.06 -12.55 -23.89
C GLN A 434 -22.12 -11.50 -22.80
N GLY A 435 -22.13 -10.20 -23.16
CA GLY A 435 -22.14 -9.11 -22.21
C GLY A 435 -20.77 -8.73 -21.64
N ASN A 436 -19.68 -9.29 -22.14
CA ASN A 436 -18.34 -8.90 -21.67
C ASN A 436 -17.93 -7.54 -22.25
N ILE A 437 -17.27 -6.71 -21.43
CA ILE A 437 -16.79 -5.39 -21.86
C ILE A 437 -15.58 -5.52 -22.76
N LEU A 438 -15.63 -4.88 -23.92
CA LEU A 438 -14.60 -4.88 -24.95
C LEU A 438 -13.76 -3.60 -24.91
N SER A 439 -12.46 -3.74 -25.18
CA SER A 439 -11.57 -2.63 -25.57
C SER A 439 -11.95 -2.04 -26.91
N ASN A 440 -11.34 -0.90 -27.26
CA ASN A 440 -11.49 -0.29 -28.60
C ASN A 440 -10.99 -1.20 -29.75
N LYS A 441 -10.12 -2.17 -29.42
CA LYS A 441 -9.60 -3.18 -30.35
C LYS A 441 -10.45 -4.45 -30.40
N GLY A 442 -11.60 -4.50 -29.71
CA GLY A 442 -12.48 -5.67 -29.68
C GLY A 442 -12.03 -6.82 -28.78
N THR A 443 -11.01 -6.63 -27.93
CA THR A 443 -10.58 -7.63 -26.93
C THR A 443 -11.35 -7.48 -25.63
N ILE A 444 -11.68 -8.57 -24.95
CA ILE A 444 -12.37 -8.56 -23.65
C ILE A 444 -11.43 -7.96 -22.61
N VAL A 445 -11.88 -6.89 -21.93
CA VAL A 445 -11.16 -6.23 -20.83
C VAL A 445 -11.77 -6.55 -19.46
N MET A 446 -13.06 -6.77 -19.38
CA MET A 446 -13.75 -7.31 -18.20
C MET A 446 -14.88 -8.26 -18.58
N TYR A 447 -14.99 -9.35 -17.87
CA TYR A 447 -16.06 -10.32 -18.06
C TYR A 447 -17.30 -9.92 -17.25
N ASP A 448 -18.49 -10.27 -17.72
CA ASP A 448 -19.69 -10.16 -16.90
C ASP A 448 -19.59 -11.15 -15.72
N TYR A 449 -19.83 -10.64 -14.50
CA TYR A 449 -19.87 -11.47 -13.30
C TYR A 449 -20.88 -12.63 -13.44
N ASN A 450 -22.01 -12.40 -14.08
CA ASN A 450 -23.06 -13.38 -14.26
C ASN A 450 -22.68 -14.52 -15.26
N ASP A 451 -21.65 -14.32 -16.10
CA ASP A 451 -21.11 -15.41 -16.94
C ASP A 451 -20.36 -16.48 -16.12
N PHE A 452 -19.94 -16.12 -14.88
CA PHE A 452 -19.24 -17.04 -13.97
C PHE A 452 -20.13 -17.59 -12.88
N PHE A 453 -20.99 -16.75 -12.29
CA PHE A 453 -21.68 -17.09 -11.05
C PHE A 453 -23.21 -17.05 -11.24
N GLY A 454 -23.87 -18.12 -10.81
CA GLY A 454 -25.33 -18.15 -10.71
C GLY A 454 -25.86 -17.22 -9.60
N THR A 455 -27.17 -17.09 -9.52
CA THR A 455 -27.87 -16.24 -8.53
C THR A 455 -27.57 -16.62 -7.08
N ASN A 456 -27.25 -17.90 -6.82
CA ASN A 456 -26.81 -18.42 -5.51
C ASN A 456 -25.31 -18.20 -5.23
N GLY A 457 -24.55 -17.66 -6.20
CA GLY A 457 -23.11 -17.42 -6.11
C GLY A 457 -22.28 -18.69 -6.38
N ASP A 458 -22.83 -19.75 -6.92
CA ASP A 458 -22.06 -20.93 -7.31
C ASP A 458 -21.42 -20.71 -8.68
N PHE A 459 -20.13 -21.10 -8.81
CA PHE A 459 -19.40 -21.09 -10.07
C PHE A 459 -19.62 -22.42 -10.82
N THR A 460 -20.05 -22.35 -12.07
CA THR A 460 -20.27 -23.51 -12.91
C THR A 460 -19.34 -23.51 -14.13
N PHE A 461 -18.59 -24.59 -14.31
CA PHE A 461 -17.75 -24.77 -15.49
C PHE A 461 -18.61 -25.00 -16.74
N LYS A 462 -18.24 -24.37 -17.85
CA LYS A 462 -18.78 -24.70 -19.17
C LYS A 462 -18.26 -26.10 -19.59
N THR A 463 -18.99 -26.79 -20.45
CA THR A 463 -18.67 -28.19 -20.86
C THR A 463 -17.29 -28.34 -21.54
N ASP A 464 -16.81 -27.28 -22.17
CA ASP A 464 -15.50 -27.22 -22.81
C ASP A 464 -14.36 -26.83 -21.86
N GLU A 465 -14.65 -26.42 -20.59
CA GLU A 465 -13.66 -25.94 -19.60
C GLU A 465 -13.19 -27.03 -18.64
N ALA A 466 -14.10 -27.89 -18.24
CA ALA A 466 -13.75 -28.98 -17.33
C ALA A 466 -14.53 -30.24 -17.65
N LYS A 467 -13.94 -31.43 -17.38
CA LYS A 467 -14.60 -32.73 -17.53
C LYS A 467 -14.23 -33.69 -16.40
N VAL A 468 -15.16 -34.55 -16.05
CA VAL A 468 -14.91 -35.67 -15.15
C VAL A 468 -14.23 -36.77 -15.94
N GLN A 469 -13.12 -37.27 -15.43
CA GLN A 469 -12.35 -38.37 -16.03
C GLN A 469 -12.90 -39.74 -15.56
N LYS A 470 -12.58 -40.84 -16.28
CA LYS A 470 -13.00 -42.20 -15.92
C LYS A 470 -12.65 -42.62 -14.50
N ASN A 471 -11.53 -42.16 -13.97
CA ASN A 471 -11.08 -42.40 -12.59
C ASN A 471 -11.79 -41.50 -11.54
N GLY A 472 -12.72 -40.63 -11.95
CA GLY A 472 -13.47 -39.73 -11.12
C GLY A 472 -12.72 -38.46 -10.70
N SER A 473 -11.50 -38.19 -11.22
CA SER A 473 -10.83 -36.91 -11.12
C SER A 473 -11.45 -35.88 -12.06
N ILE A 474 -11.18 -34.59 -11.85
CA ILE A 474 -11.68 -33.50 -12.69
C ILE A 474 -10.50 -32.90 -13.42
N LEU A 475 -10.56 -32.86 -14.76
CA LEU A 475 -9.63 -32.14 -15.59
C LEU A 475 -10.18 -30.73 -15.85
N ILE A 476 -9.43 -29.70 -15.44
CA ILE A 476 -9.69 -28.29 -15.74
C ILE A 476 -8.75 -27.90 -16.86
N LYS A 477 -9.28 -27.48 -18.00
CA LYS A 477 -8.48 -27.14 -19.16
C LYS A 477 -7.83 -25.78 -19.05
N ALA A 478 -6.56 -25.69 -19.45
CA ALA A 478 -5.83 -24.44 -19.60
C ALA A 478 -6.41 -23.59 -20.76
N ASN A 479 -6.09 -22.31 -20.78
CA ASN A 479 -6.47 -21.35 -21.82
C ASN A 479 -7.99 -21.21 -22.06
N LYS A 480 -8.79 -21.35 -21.00
CA LYS A 480 -10.24 -21.10 -20.96
C LYS A 480 -10.54 -19.85 -20.13
N ARG A 481 -11.78 -19.65 -19.65
CA ARG A 481 -12.14 -18.48 -18.85
C ARG A 481 -11.28 -18.31 -17.59
N LEU A 482 -10.86 -19.40 -16.95
CA LEU A 482 -9.95 -19.35 -15.81
C LEU A 482 -8.50 -19.31 -16.27
N LYS A 483 -7.69 -18.52 -15.59
CA LYS A 483 -6.25 -18.44 -15.77
C LYS A 483 -5.56 -19.44 -14.83
N ILE A 484 -4.55 -20.15 -15.35
CA ILE A 484 -3.77 -21.11 -14.58
C ILE A 484 -2.33 -20.64 -14.53
N TYR A 485 -1.80 -20.47 -13.33
CA TYR A 485 -0.40 -20.10 -13.10
C TYR A 485 0.30 -21.18 -12.28
N ARG A 486 1.52 -21.49 -12.68
CA ARG A 486 2.43 -22.34 -11.89
C ARG A 486 3.16 -21.47 -10.90
N THR A 487 3.05 -21.80 -9.62
CA THR A 487 3.75 -21.13 -8.53
C THR A 487 4.74 -22.10 -7.89
N GLN A 488 5.89 -21.60 -7.45
CA GLN A 488 6.90 -22.40 -6.77
C GLN A 488 7.25 -21.70 -5.46
N ALA A 489 7.00 -22.38 -4.34
CA ALA A 489 7.36 -21.91 -3.01
C ALA A 489 7.98 -23.04 -2.21
N ASN A 490 9.08 -22.78 -1.50
CA ASN A 490 9.74 -23.74 -0.58
C ASN A 490 9.99 -25.13 -1.22
N ASN A 491 10.55 -25.18 -2.44
CA ASN A 491 10.80 -26.41 -3.22
C ASN A 491 9.53 -27.22 -3.57
N SER A 492 8.34 -26.68 -3.38
CA SER A 492 7.10 -27.29 -3.82
C SER A 492 6.46 -26.52 -4.97
N ILE A 493 5.89 -27.22 -5.93
CA ILE A 493 5.15 -26.63 -7.05
C ILE A 493 3.67 -26.66 -6.69
N ASP A 494 3.00 -25.48 -6.79
CA ASP A 494 1.55 -25.39 -6.74
C ASP A 494 1.00 -24.76 -8.04
N PHE A 495 -0.31 -24.81 -8.22
CA PHE A 495 -1.02 -24.20 -9.33
C PHE A 495 -2.13 -23.30 -8.80
N SER A 496 -2.05 -22.02 -9.13
CA SER A 496 -3.15 -21.08 -8.90
C SER A 496 -4.14 -21.17 -10.06
N ILE A 497 -5.42 -21.27 -9.75
CA ILE A 497 -6.52 -21.26 -10.72
C ILE A 497 -7.35 -20.02 -10.45
N GLU A 498 -7.25 -19.02 -11.31
CA GLU A 498 -7.69 -17.66 -11.06
C GLU A 498 -8.83 -17.24 -11.97
N PHE A 499 -9.76 -16.48 -11.39
CA PHE A 499 -10.77 -15.76 -12.14
C PHE A 499 -10.14 -14.56 -12.86
N PRO A 500 -10.56 -14.21 -14.07
CA PRO A 500 -10.17 -12.97 -14.72
C PRO A 500 -10.83 -11.76 -14.03
N THR A 501 -10.48 -10.56 -14.47
CA THR A 501 -11.18 -9.34 -14.05
C THR A 501 -12.62 -9.37 -14.54
N MET A 502 -13.57 -9.15 -13.63
CA MET A 502 -15.00 -9.13 -13.88
C MET A 502 -15.61 -7.80 -13.50
N TYR A 503 -16.79 -7.51 -14.01
CA TYR A 503 -17.55 -6.34 -13.63
C TYR A 503 -18.96 -6.69 -13.15
N VAL A 504 -19.55 -5.76 -12.42
CA VAL A 504 -20.94 -5.78 -12.02
C VAL A 504 -21.48 -4.34 -11.94
N PHE A 505 -22.71 -4.12 -12.43
CA PHE A 505 -23.43 -2.89 -12.17
C PHE A 505 -24.30 -3.02 -10.92
N ARG A 506 -24.28 -1.99 -10.07
CA ARG A 506 -25.17 -1.86 -8.92
C ARG A 506 -25.66 -0.43 -8.82
N ASN A 507 -26.98 -0.21 -8.84
CA ASN A 507 -27.57 1.12 -8.76
C ASN A 507 -26.98 2.11 -9.79
N GLY A 508 -26.78 1.66 -11.04
CA GLY A 508 -26.18 2.46 -12.10
C GLY A 508 -24.67 2.70 -11.97
N GLN A 509 -24.02 2.16 -10.95
CA GLN A 509 -22.58 2.31 -10.72
C GLN A 509 -21.82 1.06 -11.15
N LEU A 510 -20.77 1.23 -11.96
CA LEU A 510 -19.86 0.16 -12.36
C LEU A 510 -18.90 -0.20 -11.22
N TYR A 511 -18.73 -1.50 -10.98
CA TYR A 511 -17.71 -2.05 -10.09
C TYR A 511 -16.87 -3.07 -10.82
N SER A 512 -15.55 -3.06 -10.62
CA SER A 512 -14.65 -4.14 -11.04
C SER A 512 -14.36 -5.10 -9.89
N ILE A 513 -14.12 -6.37 -10.24
CA ILE A 513 -13.62 -7.42 -9.35
C ILE A 513 -12.36 -7.93 -10.02
N ASN A 514 -11.20 -7.57 -9.47
CA ASN A 514 -9.90 -7.87 -10.08
C ASN A 514 -9.46 -9.31 -9.82
N GLY A 515 -10.26 -10.26 -10.29
CA GLY A 515 -9.95 -11.69 -10.18
C GLY A 515 -10.38 -12.32 -8.86
N GLY A 516 -9.73 -13.42 -8.53
CA GLY A 516 -9.95 -14.28 -7.37
C GLY A 516 -9.44 -15.67 -7.65
N ASN A 517 -9.49 -16.58 -6.68
CA ASN A 517 -8.90 -17.90 -6.76
C ASN A 517 -9.90 -19.00 -6.44
N LEU A 518 -9.77 -20.16 -7.11
CA LEU A 518 -10.37 -21.40 -6.64
C LEU A 518 -9.57 -21.95 -5.45
N ASN A 519 -10.24 -22.21 -4.33
CA ASN A 519 -9.60 -22.65 -3.07
C ASN A 519 -9.42 -24.18 -3.05
N ILE A 520 -8.67 -24.72 -4.03
CA ILE A 520 -8.35 -26.14 -4.08
C ILE A 520 -6.95 -26.34 -3.50
N PRO A 521 -6.78 -27.10 -2.39
CA PRO A 521 -5.47 -27.30 -1.78
C PRO A 521 -4.48 -27.99 -2.71
N GLN A 522 -3.20 -27.62 -2.65
CA GLN A 522 -2.09 -28.15 -3.46
C GLN A 522 -2.08 -29.67 -3.52
N LYS A 523 -2.21 -30.37 -2.39
CA LYS A 523 -2.20 -31.82 -2.29
C LYS A 523 -3.22 -32.55 -3.16
N TYR A 524 -4.19 -31.84 -3.73
CA TYR A 524 -5.23 -32.35 -4.61
C TYR A 524 -5.11 -31.89 -6.05
N LYS A 525 -4.09 -31.09 -6.36
CA LYS A 525 -3.84 -30.57 -7.72
C LYS A 525 -2.59 -31.18 -8.31
N SER A 526 -2.64 -31.51 -9.59
CA SER A 526 -1.49 -31.82 -10.44
C SER A 526 -1.73 -31.25 -11.83
N SER A 527 -0.68 -31.11 -12.63
CA SER A 527 -0.78 -30.65 -14.03
C SER A 527 -0.42 -31.76 -14.98
N ASP A 528 -1.07 -31.81 -16.14
CA ASP A 528 -0.64 -32.64 -17.28
C ASP A 528 0.39 -31.88 -18.16
N ALA A 529 0.89 -32.54 -19.20
CA ALA A 529 1.86 -31.96 -20.14
C ALA A 529 1.32 -30.77 -20.93
N SER A 530 0.00 -30.62 -21.03
CA SER A 530 -0.67 -29.51 -21.72
C SER A 530 -0.99 -28.35 -20.79
N GLY A 531 -0.55 -28.37 -19.51
CA GLY A 531 -0.81 -27.34 -18.52
C GLY A 531 -2.23 -27.38 -17.95
N ASN A 532 -3.05 -28.41 -18.27
CA ASN A 532 -4.35 -28.54 -17.62
C ASN A 532 -4.19 -29.00 -16.17
N ILE A 533 -5.13 -28.65 -15.32
CA ILE A 533 -5.10 -29.04 -13.90
C ILE A 533 -5.99 -30.30 -13.71
N ILE A 534 -5.43 -31.27 -13.03
CA ILE A 534 -6.13 -32.49 -12.62
C ILE A 534 -6.43 -32.36 -11.13
N VAL A 535 -7.72 -32.27 -10.79
CA VAL A 535 -8.18 -32.25 -9.39
C VAL A 535 -8.54 -33.67 -8.98
N SER A 536 -7.87 -34.17 -7.95
CA SER A 536 -8.04 -35.54 -7.47
C SER A 536 -9.48 -35.83 -7.00
N ARG A 537 -10.00 -37.01 -7.32
CA ARG A 537 -11.29 -37.53 -6.79
C ARG A 537 -11.36 -37.42 -5.27
N LYS A 538 -10.22 -37.63 -4.56
CA LYS A 538 -10.15 -37.49 -3.09
C LYS A 538 -10.60 -36.12 -2.58
N TYR A 539 -10.35 -35.04 -3.34
CA TYR A 539 -10.84 -33.72 -2.92
C TYR A 539 -12.36 -33.70 -2.85
N ARG A 540 -13.05 -34.08 -3.91
CA ARG A 540 -14.52 -34.11 -3.96
C ARG A 540 -15.16 -34.98 -2.88
N THR A 541 -14.56 -36.13 -2.54
CA THR A 541 -15.12 -37.10 -1.58
C THR A 541 -14.76 -36.82 -0.13
N LYS A 542 -13.72 -35.99 0.14
CA LYS A 542 -13.26 -35.62 1.50
C LYS A 542 -13.39 -34.12 1.76
N ASP A 543 -12.28 -33.39 1.65
CA ASP A 543 -12.16 -31.97 2.08
C ASP A 543 -13.04 -31.02 1.26
N GLY A 544 -13.32 -31.34 0.00
CA GLY A 544 -14.21 -30.58 -0.92
C GLY A 544 -15.64 -31.12 -0.99
N LYS A 545 -16.02 -32.07 -0.11
CA LYS A 545 -17.40 -32.59 -0.09
C LYS A 545 -18.40 -31.46 0.18
N GLY A 546 -19.38 -31.30 -0.73
CA GLY A 546 -20.33 -30.19 -0.67
C GLY A 546 -19.83 -28.87 -1.28
N ILE A 547 -18.51 -28.73 -1.52
CA ILE A 547 -17.90 -27.59 -2.19
C ILE A 547 -17.82 -27.83 -3.69
N LEU A 548 -17.18 -28.93 -4.12
CA LEU A 548 -17.05 -29.34 -5.51
C LEU A 548 -18.11 -30.39 -5.83
N LYS A 549 -19.11 -30.02 -6.61
CA LYS A 549 -20.28 -30.87 -6.97
C LYS A 549 -20.18 -31.29 -8.42
N VAL A 550 -20.65 -32.48 -8.71
CA VAL A 550 -20.83 -33.01 -10.07
C VAL A 550 -22.25 -33.53 -10.16
N SER A 551 -23.02 -33.00 -11.09
CA SER A 551 -24.41 -33.46 -11.33
C SER A 551 -24.43 -34.83 -12.03
N PRO A 552 -25.57 -35.54 -12.07
CA PRO A 552 -25.73 -36.75 -12.86
C PRO A 552 -25.45 -36.55 -14.38
N THR A 553 -25.65 -35.34 -14.88
CA THR A 553 -25.38 -34.95 -16.28
C THR A 553 -23.91 -34.57 -16.52
N GLY A 554 -23.02 -34.65 -15.49
CA GLY A 554 -21.61 -34.30 -15.59
C GLY A 554 -21.28 -32.85 -15.42
N THR A 555 -22.24 -31.96 -15.07
CA THR A 555 -22.00 -30.54 -14.82
C THR A 555 -21.18 -30.39 -13.53
N ILE A 556 -20.08 -29.63 -13.62
CA ILE A 556 -19.15 -29.40 -12.51
C ILE A 556 -19.40 -28.00 -11.94
N THR A 557 -19.68 -27.95 -10.63
CA THR A 557 -20.00 -26.70 -9.92
C THR A 557 -19.15 -26.58 -8.66
N ILE A 558 -18.64 -25.38 -8.39
CA ILE A 558 -17.95 -25.01 -7.15
C ILE A 558 -18.83 -24.02 -6.42
N THR A 559 -19.23 -24.37 -5.20
CA THR A 559 -20.06 -23.50 -4.36
C THR A 559 -19.27 -22.28 -3.88
N LYS A 560 -19.96 -21.22 -3.46
CA LYS A 560 -19.37 -19.97 -2.94
C LYS A 560 -18.32 -20.15 -1.83
N ASN A 561 -18.26 -21.30 -1.17
CA ASN A 561 -17.25 -21.62 -0.16
C ASN A 561 -15.94 -22.19 -0.75
N GLY A 562 -15.93 -22.48 -2.06
CA GLY A 562 -14.79 -23.09 -2.75
C GLY A 562 -13.95 -22.11 -3.56
N TYR A 563 -14.21 -20.82 -3.44
CA TYR A 563 -13.42 -19.78 -4.09
C TYR A 563 -13.36 -18.51 -3.23
N THR A 564 -12.41 -17.65 -3.56
CA THR A 564 -12.29 -16.31 -3.00
C THR A 564 -12.22 -15.31 -4.13
N LEU A 565 -13.03 -14.26 -4.10
CA LEU A 565 -12.94 -13.14 -5.02
C LEU A 565 -12.25 -11.96 -4.35
N ASN A 566 -11.48 -11.21 -5.13
CA ASN A 566 -10.92 -9.96 -4.69
C ASN A 566 -12.00 -8.93 -4.41
N GLN A 567 -11.65 -7.88 -3.70
CA GLN A 567 -12.58 -6.80 -3.32
C GLN A 567 -13.20 -6.16 -4.57
N ARG A 568 -14.45 -5.78 -4.46
CA ARG A 568 -15.12 -4.96 -5.47
C ARG A 568 -14.64 -3.53 -5.37
N ASN A 569 -14.19 -2.97 -6.48
CA ASN A 569 -13.71 -1.60 -6.56
C ASN A 569 -14.66 -0.78 -7.45
N ILE A 570 -15.13 0.34 -6.91
CA ILE A 570 -15.97 1.27 -7.68
C ILE A 570 -15.19 1.83 -8.87
N GLN A 571 -15.84 2.04 -10.02
CA GLN A 571 -15.26 2.65 -11.21
C GLN A 571 -16.09 3.89 -11.63
N PRO A 572 -15.48 4.97 -12.17
CA PRO A 572 -14.03 5.18 -12.27
C PRO A 572 -13.36 5.40 -10.93
N GLN A 573 -12.04 5.23 -10.91
CA GLN A 573 -11.15 5.53 -9.80
C GLN A 573 -10.57 6.94 -9.91
N ALA A 574 -9.85 7.39 -8.87
CA ALA A 574 -9.08 8.62 -8.88
C ALA A 574 -7.84 8.51 -8.00
N ALA A 575 -6.87 9.36 -8.28
CA ALA A 575 -5.71 9.57 -7.43
C ALA A 575 -5.38 11.06 -7.34
N MET A 576 -4.93 11.51 -6.16
CA MET A 576 -4.47 12.88 -5.96
C MET A 576 -3.29 12.94 -5.01
N THR A 577 -2.28 13.71 -5.39
CA THR A 577 -1.16 14.08 -4.53
C THR A 577 -1.14 15.60 -4.36
N ILE A 578 -1.02 16.08 -3.11
CA ILE A 578 -0.90 17.50 -2.77
C ILE A 578 0.45 17.74 -2.13
N ILE A 579 1.22 18.69 -2.68
CA ILE A 579 2.56 19.07 -2.20
C ILE A 579 2.57 20.56 -1.84
N GLU A 580 3.19 20.91 -0.72
CA GLU A 580 3.46 22.29 -0.36
C GLU A 580 4.64 22.83 -1.18
N ASN A 581 4.42 23.92 -1.91
CA ASN A 581 5.39 24.44 -2.89
C ASN A 581 6.73 24.78 -2.25
N SER A 582 6.72 25.50 -1.13
CA SER A 582 7.92 26.03 -0.48
C SER A 582 8.81 24.93 0.11
N THR A 583 8.24 23.86 0.60
CA THR A 583 8.95 22.78 1.33
C THR A 583 9.16 21.51 0.53
N GLY A 584 8.34 21.26 -0.50
CA GLY A 584 8.29 19.99 -1.23
C GLY A 584 7.65 18.85 -0.41
N GLU A 585 6.97 19.18 0.68
CA GLU A 585 6.32 18.24 1.57
C GLU A 585 4.98 17.75 1.03
N VAL A 586 4.80 16.45 0.93
CA VAL A 586 3.53 15.81 0.59
C VAL A 586 2.56 16.00 1.75
N LYS A 587 1.52 16.78 1.54
CA LYS A 587 0.51 17.10 2.58
C LYS A 587 -0.67 16.14 2.55
N ALA A 588 -0.98 15.58 1.40
CA ALA A 588 -2.01 14.55 1.22
C ALA A 588 -1.68 13.65 0.04
N MET A 589 -2.05 12.39 0.15
CA MET A 589 -1.96 11.39 -0.93
C MET A 589 -3.13 10.42 -0.82
N VAL A 590 -3.94 10.33 -1.87
CA VAL A 590 -5.06 9.39 -1.96
C VAL A 590 -4.98 8.69 -3.32
N GLY A 591 -4.85 7.38 -3.31
CA GLY A 591 -4.67 6.55 -4.51
C GLY A 591 -5.90 5.72 -4.90
N GLY A 592 -7.08 6.08 -4.41
CA GLY A 592 -8.32 5.37 -4.76
C GLY A 592 -9.55 5.90 -4.02
N ARG A 593 -10.75 5.50 -4.48
CA ARG A 593 -12.03 6.00 -3.96
C ARG A 593 -12.56 5.26 -2.73
N ASP A 594 -12.24 4.00 -2.56
CA ASP A 594 -12.86 3.09 -1.58
C ASP A 594 -11.85 2.19 -0.86
N GLY A 595 -10.58 2.56 -0.87
CA GLY A 595 -9.52 1.78 -0.23
C GLY A 595 -9.72 1.65 1.28
N GLN A 596 -9.77 0.41 1.76
CA GLN A 596 -9.77 0.04 3.18
C GLN A 596 -8.79 -1.11 3.40
N GLY A 597 -7.89 -0.98 4.35
CA GLY A 597 -6.89 -1.99 4.66
C GLY A 597 -5.46 -1.52 4.44
N ARG A 598 -4.50 -2.45 4.60
CA ARG A 598 -3.07 -2.24 4.31
C ARG A 598 -2.72 -2.67 2.88
N MET A 599 -1.59 -2.14 2.37
CA MET A 599 -1.05 -2.50 1.05
C MET A 599 -2.09 -2.28 -0.06
N LEU A 600 -2.74 -1.14 0.00
CA LEU A 600 -3.69 -0.72 -1.03
C LEU A 600 -2.96 -0.45 -2.34
N TYR A 601 -3.57 -0.86 -3.46
CA TYR A 601 -3.08 -0.44 -4.77
C TYR A 601 -3.14 1.08 -4.89
N ASN A 602 -1.98 1.73 -4.76
CA ASN A 602 -1.85 3.18 -4.69
C ASN A 602 -1.69 3.79 -6.08
N ARG A 603 -2.79 4.26 -6.66
CA ARG A 603 -2.78 4.91 -7.99
C ARG A 603 -2.08 6.27 -7.98
N ALA A 604 -1.78 6.83 -6.80
CA ALA A 604 -1.00 8.06 -6.72
C ALA A 604 0.50 7.85 -7.01
N THR A 605 0.99 6.62 -6.86
CA THR A 605 2.35 6.19 -7.23
C THR A 605 2.38 5.31 -8.47
N SER A 606 1.23 4.88 -8.97
CA SER A 606 1.09 4.11 -10.21
C SER A 606 0.99 5.04 -11.41
N THR A 607 1.48 4.58 -12.56
CA THR A 607 1.61 5.41 -13.76
C THR A 607 0.42 5.30 -14.70
N ARG A 608 0.02 6.45 -15.26
CA ARG A 608 -1.01 6.59 -16.31
C ARG A 608 -0.57 7.62 -17.31
N GLN A 609 -1.05 7.54 -18.54
CA GLN A 609 -0.70 8.51 -19.57
C GLN A 609 -1.21 9.92 -19.20
N PRO A 610 -0.35 10.95 -19.21
CA PRO A 610 -0.73 12.29 -18.77
C PRO A 610 -1.57 13.07 -19.78
N GLY A 611 -1.61 12.64 -21.04
CA GLY A 611 -2.20 13.43 -22.10
C GLY A 611 -1.61 14.86 -22.14
N SER A 612 -2.44 15.85 -22.46
CA SER A 612 -2.00 17.23 -22.60
C SER A 612 -1.44 17.89 -21.34
N SER A 613 -1.51 17.26 -20.17
CA SER A 613 -0.91 17.84 -18.95
C SER A 613 0.63 17.76 -18.93
N ILE A 614 1.24 16.99 -19.85
CA ILE A 614 2.69 16.98 -20.05
C ILE A 614 3.20 18.21 -20.81
N LYS A 615 2.36 18.88 -21.61
CA LYS A 615 2.75 19.99 -22.49
C LYS A 615 3.54 21.10 -21.79
N PRO A 616 3.15 21.59 -20.61
CA PRO A 616 3.91 22.59 -19.88
C PRO A 616 5.35 22.16 -19.59
N LEU A 617 5.57 20.86 -19.30
CA LEU A 617 6.88 20.33 -18.90
C LEU A 617 7.77 19.99 -20.10
N ALA A 618 7.20 19.36 -21.13
CA ALA A 618 7.94 18.77 -22.23
C ALA A 618 8.04 19.70 -23.48
N VAL A 619 7.13 20.65 -23.60
CA VAL A 619 7.03 21.49 -24.79
C VAL A 619 7.26 22.99 -24.46
N TYR A 620 6.32 23.59 -23.72
CA TYR A 620 6.31 25.06 -23.57
C TYR A 620 7.46 25.54 -22.68
N SER A 621 7.66 25.00 -21.51
CA SER A 621 8.80 25.38 -20.67
C SER A 621 10.14 24.95 -21.27
N ALA A 622 10.15 23.83 -22.00
CA ALA A 622 11.35 23.37 -22.69
C ALA A 622 11.76 24.37 -23.80
N ALA A 623 10.80 24.86 -24.56
CA ALA A 623 11.03 25.87 -25.61
C ALA A 623 11.57 27.20 -25.04
N LEU A 624 10.91 27.70 -23.99
CA LEU A 624 11.32 28.93 -23.32
C LEU A 624 12.69 28.79 -22.62
N GLU A 625 12.97 27.67 -21.95
CA GLU A 625 14.26 27.43 -21.27
C GLU A 625 15.40 27.30 -22.29
N GLN A 626 15.18 26.56 -23.38
CA GLN A 626 16.15 26.44 -24.47
C GLN A 626 16.48 27.80 -25.10
N SER A 627 15.46 28.57 -25.38
CA SER A 627 15.65 29.93 -25.95
C SER A 627 16.38 30.87 -24.98
N ALA A 628 16.10 30.78 -23.67
CA ALA A 628 16.80 31.54 -22.65
C ALA A 628 18.26 31.10 -22.48
N GLU A 629 18.55 29.79 -22.58
CA GLU A 629 19.93 29.26 -22.57
C GLU A 629 20.72 29.68 -23.83
N GLU A 630 20.05 29.74 -24.97
CA GLU A 630 20.65 30.16 -26.25
C GLU A 630 20.91 31.67 -26.27
N ALA A 631 19.97 32.47 -25.78
CA ALA A 631 20.12 33.95 -25.69
C ALA A 631 21.29 34.33 -24.76
N GLU A 632 21.44 33.63 -23.59
CA GLU A 632 22.55 33.84 -22.68
C GLU A 632 23.91 33.56 -23.33
N LYS A 633 23.97 32.66 -24.32
CA LYS A 633 25.16 32.32 -25.08
C LYS A 633 25.35 33.23 -26.30
N GLY A 634 24.39 34.09 -26.58
CA GLY A 634 24.39 34.94 -27.80
C GLY A 634 24.21 34.15 -29.10
N VAL A 635 23.58 32.96 -29.02
CA VAL A 635 23.35 32.09 -30.18
C VAL A 635 21.86 32.09 -30.53
N ALA A 636 21.53 32.37 -31.77
CA ALA A 636 20.16 32.28 -32.25
C ALA A 636 19.70 30.82 -32.33
N HIS A 637 18.42 30.59 -32.05
CA HIS A 637 17.81 29.26 -32.18
C HIS A 637 17.87 28.78 -33.64
N THR A 638 18.25 27.53 -33.84
CA THR A 638 18.26 26.91 -35.16
C THR A 638 16.90 26.29 -35.43
N PHE A 639 16.06 27.00 -36.19
CA PHE A 639 14.78 26.48 -36.60
C PHE A 639 14.93 25.39 -37.65
N THR A 640 14.21 24.30 -37.47
CA THR A 640 14.28 23.13 -38.34
C THR A 640 12.94 22.94 -39.06
N ASN A 641 12.99 22.55 -40.35
CA ASN A 641 11.81 22.21 -41.13
C ASN A 641 11.59 20.69 -41.08
N TYR A 642 10.61 20.25 -40.32
CA TYR A 642 10.19 18.84 -40.20
C TYR A 642 8.99 18.54 -41.11
N GLY A 643 8.90 19.15 -42.29
CA GLY A 643 7.72 19.07 -43.18
C GLY A 643 6.52 19.90 -42.70
N ILE A 644 6.76 20.81 -41.76
CA ILE A 644 5.77 21.74 -41.25
C ILE A 644 5.72 22.91 -42.21
N ASP A 645 4.52 23.41 -42.54
CA ASP A 645 4.36 24.66 -43.28
C ASP A 645 5.07 25.78 -42.54
N GLN A 646 6.02 26.41 -43.22
CA GLN A 646 6.81 27.49 -42.63
C GLN A 646 5.98 28.72 -42.26
N GLN A 647 4.80 28.89 -42.79
CA GLN A 647 3.86 29.91 -42.31
C GLN A 647 3.52 29.75 -40.83
N GLY A 648 3.54 28.53 -40.33
CA GLY A 648 3.27 28.22 -38.90
C GLY A 648 4.33 28.72 -37.93
N THR A 649 5.51 29.15 -38.43
CA THR A 649 6.62 29.59 -37.57
C THR A 649 6.99 31.04 -37.79
N SER A 650 6.25 31.77 -38.65
CA SER A 650 6.46 33.17 -38.83
C SER A 650 6.24 33.98 -37.54
N GLY A 651 7.11 34.97 -37.30
CA GLY A 651 7.06 35.83 -36.11
C GLY A 651 7.79 35.34 -34.89
N TRP A 652 8.54 34.21 -34.95
CA TRP A 652 9.30 33.71 -33.81
C TRP A 652 10.62 34.48 -33.56
N GLY A 653 11.12 35.22 -34.50
CA GLY A 653 12.39 35.93 -34.39
C GLY A 653 13.56 34.99 -34.23
N ASN A 654 14.53 35.33 -33.35
CA ASN A 654 15.70 34.52 -33.08
C ASN A 654 15.44 33.44 -32.01
N TYR A 655 14.33 33.52 -31.28
CA TYR A 655 14.02 32.65 -30.13
C TYR A 655 12.55 32.31 -30.06
N ILE A 656 12.23 31.18 -29.45
CA ILE A 656 10.84 30.82 -29.12
C ILE A 656 10.46 31.46 -27.80
N THR A 657 9.47 32.32 -27.80
CA THR A 657 9.03 33.14 -26.65
C THR A 657 7.53 33.04 -26.43
N ALA A 658 7.03 33.57 -25.32
CA ALA A 658 5.58 33.63 -25.08
C ALA A 658 4.80 34.39 -26.16
N GLY A 659 5.41 35.37 -26.80
CA GLY A 659 4.84 36.13 -27.89
C GLY A 659 4.97 35.50 -29.29
N SER A 660 5.72 34.39 -29.40
CA SER A 660 5.86 33.69 -30.70
C SER A 660 4.51 33.17 -31.17
N THR A 661 4.26 33.22 -32.47
CA THR A 661 3.01 32.76 -33.07
C THR A 661 3.21 31.46 -33.83
N VAL A 662 2.25 30.55 -33.70
CA VAL A 662 2.21 29.25 -34.37
C VAL A 662 0.90 29.15 -35.13
N TYR A 663 0.96 28.72 -36.38
CA TYR A 663 -0.25 28.58 -37.21
C TYR A 663 -0.92 27.24 -36.94
N ASP A 664 -2.12 27.28 -36.39
CA ASP A 664 -2.96 26.11 -36.13
C ASP A 664 -3.70 25.68 -37.36
N GLU A 665 -3.25 24.63 -38.01
CA GLU A 665 -3.79 24.06 -39.22
C GLU A 665 -3.73 22.53 -39.20
N ARG A 666 -4.34 21.91 -40.21
CA ARG A 666 -4.25 20.46 -40.41
C ARG A 666 -2.81 20.06 -40.75
N THR A 667 -2.23 19.27 -39.88
CA THR A 667 -0.93 18.62 -40.11
C THR A 667 -1.15 17.15 -40.50
N THR A 668 -0.18 16.56 -41.22
CA THR A 668 -0.25 15.14 -41.63
C THR A 668 1.01 14.41 -41.23
N ASN A 669 0.82 13.15 -40.83
CA ASN A 669 1.90 12.21 -40.64
C ASN A 669 1.60 10.96 -41.48
N ASN A 670 2.51 10.66 -42.44
CA ASN A 670 2.32 9.54 -43.39
C ASN A 670 0.96 9.58 -44.13
N GLY A 671 0.56 10.77 -44.59
CA GLY A 671 -0.71 10.98 -45.30
C GLY A 671 -1.98 11.02 -44.42
N THR A 672 -1.88 10.71 -43.16
CA THR A 672 -2.98 10.74 -42.19
C THR A 672 -2.96 12.07 -41.41
N ALA A 673 -4.12 12.71 -41.22
CA ALA A 673 -4.22 13.92 -40.39
C ALA A 673 -3.79 13.62 -38.95
N TRP A 674 -2.66 14.18 -38.53
CA TRP A 674 -2.11 13.99 -37.18
C TRP A 674 -1.14 15.10 -36.81
N PRO A 675 -1.16 15.60 -35.54
CA PRO A 675 -2.20 15.33 -34.57
C PRO A 675 -3.49 16.08 -34.91
N GLN A 676 -4.61 15.62 -34.36
CA GLN A 676 -5.87 16.35 -34.47
C GLN A 676 -6.10 17.17 -33.17
N ASN A 677 -6.72 18.36 -33.33
CA ASN A 677 -7.17 19.13 -32.18
C ASN A 677 -8.42 18.50 -31.55
N SER A 678 -8.62 18.67 -30.24
CA SER A 678 -9.88 18.31 -29.59
C SER A 678 -11.01 19.11 -30.19
N GLY A 679 -12.06 18.44 -30.70
CA GLY A 679 -13.17 19.07 -31.40
C GLY A 679 -12.95 19.23 -32.90
N GLY A 680 -11.78 18.89 -33.46
CA GLY A 680 -11.55 18.77 -34.92
C GLY A 680 -11.36 20.06 -35.69
N GLY A 681 -11.40 21.24 -35.05
CA GLY A 681 -11.23 22.55 -35.71
C GLY A 681 -9.79 23.07 -35.68
N TYR A 682 -9.52 24.07 -36.52
CA TYR A 682 -8.23 24.77 -36.56
C TYR A 682 -8.49 26.28 -36.46
N SER A 683 -7.62 27.01 -35.77
CA SER A 683 -7.85 28.41 -35.34
C SER A 683 -6.91 29.42 -35.96
N GLY A 684 -6.05 29.00 -36.92
CA GLY A 684 -5.08 29.90 -37.55
C GLY A 684 -3.96 30.34 -36.60
N TYR A 685 -3.50 31.57 -36.70
CA TYR A 685 -2.40 32.11 -35.90
C TYR A 685 -2.74 32.12 -34.39
N GLN A 686 -1.90 31.47 -33.62
CA GLN A 686 -2.01 31.37 -32.17
C GLN A 686 -0.69 31.78 -31.52
N THR A 687 -0.72 32.61 -30.47
CA THR A 687 0.45 32.80 -29.61
C THR A 687 0.69 31.55 -28.77
N LEU A 688 1.89 31.38 -28.21
CA LEU A 688 2.14 30.29 -27.23
C LEU A 688 1.13 30.32 -26.08
N ARG A 689 0.74 31.52 -25.64
CA ARG A 689 -0.29 31.76 -24.62
C ARG A 689 -1.64 31.17 -25.02
N THR A 690 -2.15 31.53 -26.18
CA THR A 690 -3.46 31.07 -26.67
C THR A 690 -3.44 29.58 -26.99
N ALA A 691 -2.34 29.07 -27.54
CA ALA A 691 -2.15 27.65 -27.84
C ALA A 691 -2.13 26.81 -26.58
N LEU A 692 -1.43 27.24 -25.51
CA LEU A 692 -1.42 26.54 -24.21
C LEU A 692 -2.78 26.64 -23.51
N ARG A 693 -3.41 27.82 -23.51
CA ARG A 693 -4.73 28.09 -22.96
C ARG A 693 -5.81 27.19 -23.57
N GLY A 694 -5.79 27.02 -24.89
CA GLY A 694 -6.69 26.17 -25.67
C GLY A 694 -6.25 24.71 -25.73
N SER A 695 -5.05 24.40 -25.23
CA SER A 695 -4.47 23.04 -25.29
C SER A 695 -4.32 22.49 -26.71
N ILE A 696 -4.04 23.36 -27.71
CA ILE A 696 -4.02 23.05 -29.14
C ILE A 696 -2.92 22.02 -29.43
N ASN A 697 -3.28 20.91 -30.07
CA ASN A 697 -2.36 19.81 -30.31
C ASN A 697 -1.38 20.09 -31.45
N THR A 698 -1.85 20.67 -32.55
CA THR A 698 -1.02 21.04 -33.71
C THR A 698 0.05 22.05 -33.34
N CYS A 699 -0.31 23.05 -32.52
CA CYS A 699 0.66 24.03 -32.01
C CYS A 699 1.72 23.36 -31.10
N ALA A 700 1.28 22.54 -30.18
CA ALA A 700 2.22 21.80 -29.27
C ALA A 700 3.16 20.90 -30.08
N TYR A 701 2.66 20.24 -31.11
CA TYR A 701 3.45 19.43 -32.03
C TYR A 701 4.51 20.25 -32.75
N LYS A 702 4.12 21.37 -33.35
CA LYS A 702 5.02 22.27 -34.10
C LYS A 702 6.13 22.84 -33.19
N ILE A 703 5.78 23.29 -31.97
CA ILE A 703 6.75 23.77 -30.98
C ILE A 703 7.72 22.66 -30.58
N PHE A 704 7.19 21.46 -30.31
CA PHE A 704 8.00 20.30 -29.96
C PHE A 704 9.02 19.94 -31.05
N MET A 705 8.61 20.03 -32.30
CA MET A 705 9.51 19.76 -33.45
C MET A 705 10.69 20.74 -33.49
N GLN A 706 10.51 21.99 -33.05
CA GLN A 706 11.58 22.96 -32.90
C GLN A 706 12.50 22.65 -31.72
N VAL A 707 11.94 22.33 -30.57
CA VAL A 707 12.67 21.97 -29.33
C VAL A 707 13.51 20.70 -29.52
N GLY A 708 12.97 19.75 -30.27
CA GLY A 708 13.58 18.43 -30.49
C GLY A 708 13.36 17.45 -29.33
N ALA A 709 13.22 16.19 -29.71
CA ALA A 709 12.86 15.11 -28.77
C ALA A 709 13.87 14.90 -27.62
N THR A 710 15.17 15.06 -27.92
CA THR A 710 16.23 14.85 -26.90
C THR A 710 16.21 15.92 -25.82
N TYR A 711 16.08 17.20 -26.21
CA TYR A 711 16.03 18.32 -25.25
C TYR A 711 14.76 18.23 -24.42
N SER A 712 13.60 18.01 -25.05
CA SER A 712 12.33 17.78 -24.39
C SER A 712 12.39 16.64 -23.36
N ALA A 713 12.94 15.47 -23.73
CA ALA A 713 13.12 14.34 -22.83
C ALA A 713 14.05 14.65 -21.64
N ASN A 714 15.13 15.40 -21.88
CA ASN A 714 16.03 15.83 -20.81
C ASN A 714 15.34 16.79 -19.83
N MET A 715 14.48 17.67 -20.32
CA MET A 715 13.67 18.54 -19.47
C MET A 715 12.68 17.74 -18.62
N VAL A 716 11.98 16.78 -19.20
CA VAL A 716 11.07 15.87 -18.46
C VAL A 716 11.81 15.12 -17.34
N LYS A 717 13.04 14.67 -17.60
CA LYS A 717 13.92 14.06 -16.57
C LYS A 717 14.36 15.06 -15.49
N LYS A 718 14.73 16.31 -15.88
CA LYS A 718 15.07 17.38 -14.91
C LYS A 718 13.87 17.66 -13.97
N TYR A 719 12.64 17.59 -14.47
CA TYR A 719 11.42 17.68 -13.65
C TYR A 719 11.23 16.51 -12.69
N GLY A 720 12.00 15.44 -12.81
CA GLY A 720 11.98 14.29 -11.91
C GLY A 720 10.99 13.19 -12.30
N ILE A 721 10.55 13.17 -13.55
CA ILE A 721 9.78 12.07 -14.13
C ILE A 721 10.76 10.97 -14.51
N THR A 722 10.57 9.80 -13.91
CA THR A 722 11.52 8.66 -13.98
C THR A 722 11.10 7.56 -14.95
N THR A 723 9.89 7.63 -15.44
CA THR A 723 9.21 6.56 -16.19
C THR A 723 9.38 6.66 -17.70
N LEU A 724 10.08 7.70 -18.18
CA LEU A 724 10.32 7.92 -19.60
C LEU A 724 11.16 6.79 -20.19
N ASP A 725 10.63 6.10 -21.19
CA ASP A 725 11.35 5.02 -21.90
C ASP A 725 12.10 5.59 -23.11
N THR A 726 13.44 5.62 -23.01
CA THR A 726 14.31 6.17 -24.06
C THR A 726 15.17 5.13 -24.76
N LYS A 727 15.08 3.85 -24.38
CA LYS A 727 15.97 2.78 -24.84
C LYS A 727 15.25 1.53 -25.32
N GLY A 728 13.92 1.38 -25.05
CA GLY A 728 13.14 0.20 -25.42
C GLY A 728 12.78 0.14 -26.91
N ASN A 729 12.15 -0.97 -27.33
CA ASN A 729 11.63 -1.15 -28.68
C ASN A 729 10.53 -0.13 -29.01
N VAL A 730 9.88 0.45 -27.99
CA VAL A 730 8.93 1.56 -28.10
C VAL A 730 9.52 2.71 -27.31
N SER A 731 10.17 3.65 -28.03
CA SER A 731 10.82 4.82 -27.40
C SER A 731 9.83 5.98 -27.26
N ASP A 732 9.89 6.68 -26.12
CA ASP A 732 9.13 7.93 -25.88
C ASP A 732 9.79 9.15 -26.49
N LEU A 733 10.91 9.02 -27.23
CA LEU A 733 11.58 10.14 -27.94
C LEU A 733 10.82 10.51 -29.20
N ASN A 734 9.56 10.90 -29.06
CA ASN A 734 8.68 11.26 -30.16
C ASN A 734 7.57 12.21 -29.69
N ALA A 735 6.91 12.84 -30.66
CA ALA A 735 5.87 13.82 -30.40
C ALA A 735 4.61 13.24 -29.76
N ALA A 736 4.25 11.99 -30.07
CA ALA A 736 3.08 11.36 -29.46
C ALA A 736 3.25 11.22 -27.94
N ALA A 737 4.45 10.85 -27.49
CA ALA A 737 4.77 10.73 -26.08
C ALA A 737 5.01 12.08 -25.40
N LEU A 738 5.90 12.93 -25.96
CA LEU A 738 6.37 14.14 -25.28
C LEU A 738 5.51 15.37 -25.54
N ALA A 739 4.94 15.53 -26.76
CA ALA A 739 4.07 16.67 -27.04
C ALA A 739 2.60 16.43 -26.68
N LEU A 740 2.13 15.16 -26.73
CA LEU A 740 0.71 14.83 -26.55
C LEU A 740 0.44 13.91 -25.36
N GLY A 741 1.49 13.41 -24.69
CA GLY A 741 1.38 12.64 -23.47
C GLY A 741 0.99 11.17 -23.62
N GLY A 742 1.17 10.62 -24.82
CA GLY A 742 0.99 9.18 -25.09
C GLY A 742 2.21 8.34 -24.66
N MET A 743 2.77 8.60 -23.48
CA MET A 743 3.96 7.95 -22.95
C MET A 743 3.74 6.44 -22.74
N THR A 744 4.77 5.63 -23.01
CA THR A 744 4.72 4.16 -22.93
C THR A 744 4.33 3.69 -21.52
N LYS A 745 4.99 4.21 -20.49
CA LYS A 745 4.71 3.87 -19.07
C LYS A 745 3.79 4.88 -18.40
N GLY A 746 3.71 6.10 -18.93
CA GLY A 746 2.98 7.20 -18.31
C GLY A 746 3.68 7.79 -17.08
N VAL A 747 2.95 8.54 -16.27
CA VAL A 747 3.43 9.25 -15.07
C VAL A 747 2.49 9.05 -13.89
N SER A 748 2.98 9.24 -12.68
CA SER A 748 2.18 9.21 -11.45
C SER A 748 1.75 10.62 -11.01
N THR A 749 0.66 10.71 -10.22
CA THR A 749 0.25 12.02 -9.64
C THR A 749 1.32 12.56 -8.68
N LEU A 750 2.12 11.70 -8.06
CA LEU A 750 3.24 12.11 -7.23
C LEU A 750 4.34 12.79 -8.05
N GLU A 751 4.72 12.21 -9.20
CA GLU A 751 5.72 12.80 -10.11
C GLU A 751 5.22 14.12 -10.70
N MET A 752 3.95 14.17 -11.17
CA MET A 752 3.36 15.37 -11.74
C MET A 752 3.24 16.49 -10.70
N ALA A 753 2.76 16.19 -9.49
CA ALA A 753 2.70 17.19 -8.41
C ALA A 753 4.09 17.76 -8.10
N ASN A 754 5.11 16.90 -7.97
CA ASN A 754 6.48 17.35 -7.70
C ASN A 754 7.06 18.17 -8.86
N ALA A 755 6.81 17.79 -10.12
CA ALA A 755 7.25 18.51 -11.29
C ALA A 755 6.63 19.91 -11.36
N TYR A 756 5.32 20.02 -11.15
CA TYR A 756 4.60 21.28 -11.21
C TYR A 756 4.96 22.26 -10.06
N THR A 757 5.51 21.78 -8.92
CA THR A 757 6.03 22.69 -7.88
C THR A 757 7.15 23.60 -8.38
N THR A 758 7.80 23.27 -9.50
CA THR A 758 8.86 24.06 -10.11
C THR A 758 8.38 25.47 -10.50
N PHE A 759 7.16 25.59 -11.04
CA PHE A 759 6.62 26.84 -11.53
C PHE A 759 6.44 27.89 -10.41
N PRO A 760 5.67 27.63 -9.33
CA PRO A 760 5.50 28.61 -8.25
C PRO A 760 6.77 28.84 -7.42
N ASN A 761 7.81 28.02 -7.61
CA ASN A 761 9.07 28.09 -6.88
C ASN A 761 10.25 28.67 -7.67
N ASN A 762 9.99 29.58 -8.61
CA ASN A 762 11.03 30.25 -9.38
C ASN A 762 12.00 29.25 -10.04
N GLY A 763 11.49 28.21 -10.65
CA GLY A 763 12.27 27.21 -11.38
C GLY A 763 13.00 26.17 -10.53
N THR A 764 12.76 26.11 -9.23
CA THR A 764 13.39 25.10 -8.35
C THR A 764 12.35 24.17 -7.70
N LYS A 765 12.75 22.92 -7.44
CA LYS A 765 11.94 21.97 -6.68
C LYS A 765 12.82 21.11 -5.77
N THR A 766 12.23 20.39 -4.83
CA THR A 766 12.96 19.37 -4.08
C THR A 766 13.35 18.21 -5.00
N LYS A 767 14.53 17.61 -4.77
CA LYS A 767 14.99 16.47 -5.57
C LYS A 767 13.97 15.33 -5.53
N LYS A 768 13.40 15.08 -4.37
CA LYS A 768 12.33 14.09 -4.13
C LYS A 768 11.21 14.71 -3.31
N PRO A 769 9.96 14.25 -3.49
CA PRO A 769 8.88 14.58 -2.57
C PRO A 769 9.21 14.13 -1.14
N ILE A 770 8.85 14.95 -0.15
CA ILE A 770 9.15 14.70 1.25
C ILE A 770 7.86 14.25 1.96
N CYS A 771 7.82 13.01 2.47
CA CYS A 771 6.66 12.49 3.19
C CYS A 771 6.86 12.38 4.70
N TYR A 772 8.09 12.52 5.19
CA TYR A 772 8.42 12.57 6.61
C TYR A 772 9.49 13.65 6.87
N THR A 773 9.51 14.22 8.06
CA THR A 773 10.49 15.22 8.47
C THR A 773 11.65 14.61 9.26
N SER A 774 11.34 13.65 10.14
CA SER A 774 12.33 12.92 10.94
C SER A 774 11.79 11.60 11.44
N ILE A 775 12.70 10.68 11.67
CA ILE A 775 12.45 9.39 12.30
C ILE A 775 13.32 9.31 13.54
N ARG A 776 12.72 8.96 14.66
CA ARG A 776 13.41 8.76 15.94
C ARG A 776 13.22 7.31 16.39
N ASP A 777 14.18 6.79 17.15
CA ASP A 777 14.04 5.48 17.82
C ASP A 777 13.13 5.57 19.06
N SER A 778 12.96 4.45 19.76
CA SER A 778 12.19 4.35 21.00
C SER A 778 12.65 5.34 22.07
N ASP A 779 13.96 5.60 22.15
CA ASP A 779 14.61 6.48 23.13
C ASP A 779 14.55 7.95 22.74
N GLY A 780 14.06 8.26 21.54
CA GLY A 780 13.89 9.61 21.03
C GLY A 780 15.09 10.16 20.25
N LYS A 781 16.14 9.36 20.06
CA LYS A 781 17.31 9.72 19.24
C LYS A 781 16.93 9.73 17.75
N THR A 782 17.34 10.77 17.04
CA THR A 782 17.04 10.89 15.62
C THR A 782 17.84 9.86 14.79
N ILE A 783 17.12 9.02 14.07
CA ILE A 783 17.66 8.00 13.15
C ILE A 783 17.85 8.60 11.75
N LEU A 784 16.80 9.24 11.21
CA LEU A 784 16.77 9.82 9.88
C LEU A 784 16.17 11.23 9.92
N LYS A 785 16.63 12.09 9.02
CA LYS A 785 16.02 13.38 8.69
C LYS A 785 15.74 13.44 7.19
N ALA A 786 14.69 14.12 6.80
CA ALA A 786 14.37 14.33 5.40
C ALA A 786 15.48 15.07 4.65
N ASP A 787 15.76 14.64 3.45
CA ASP A 787 16.61 15.39 2.51
C ASP A 787 15.78 16.52 1.89
N ARG A 788 16.13 17.75 2.24
CA ARG A 788 15.47 18.98 1.74
C ARG A 788 16.23 19.62 0.57
N SER A 789 17.21 18.91 -0.01
CA SER A 789 17.98 19.42 -1.13
C SER A 789 17.08 19.73 -2.32
N ARG A 790 17.37 20.85 -2.97
CA ARG A 790 16.62 21.33 -4.13
C ARG A 790 17.48 21.23 -5.39
N THR A 791 16.81 21.21 -6.52
CA THR A 791 17.43 21.30 -7.85
C THR A 791 16.76 22.40 -8.64
N ARG A 792 17.55 23.13 -9.44
CA ARG A 792 17.04 24.07 -10.43
C ARG A 792 16.69 23.30 -11.70
N VAL A 793 15.51 23.53 -12.20
CA VAL A 793 14.98 22.92 -13.43
C VAL A 793 14.87 23.99 -14.53
N LEU A 794 14.39 25.18 -14.16
CA LEU A 794 14.18 26.32 -15.04
C LEU A 794 14.91 27.55 -14.51
N LYS A 795 15.25 28.48 -15.41
CA LYS A 795 15.54 29.85 -15.05
C LYS A 795 14.35 30.49 -14.33
N GLN A 796 14.61 31.53 -13.55
CA GLN A 796 13.58 32.13 -12.72
C GLN A 796 12.51 32.82 -13.57
N GLY A 797 12.91 33.57 -14.56
CA GLY A 797 12.02 34.24 -15.48
C GLY A 797 11.16 33.28 -16.27
N VAL A 798 11.75 32.21 -16.80
CA VAL A 798 11.01 31.16 -17.53
C VAL A 798 9.94 30.54 -16.64
N ALA A 799 10.25 30.23 -15.38
CA ALA A 799 9.28 29.66 -14.45
C ALA A 799 8.14 30.63 -14.13
N TRP A 800 8.45 31.93 -14.03
CA TRP A 800 7.46 32.96 -13.77
C TRP A 800 6.56 33.16 -15.00
N ILE A 801 7.12 33.22 -16.21
CA ILE A 801 6.37 33.30 -17.48
C ILE A 801 5.45 32.10 -17.63
N MET A 802 5.94 30.88 -17.38
CA MET A 802 5.14 29.66 -17.41
C MET A 802 3.99 29.70 -16.39
N THR A 803 4.24 30.23 -15.19
CA THR A 803 3.19 30.44 -14.19
C THR A 803 2.10 31.37 -14.72
N ASP A 804 2.48 32.44 -15.37
CA ASP A 804 1.55 33.38 -15.95
C ASP A 804 0.75 32.79 -17.13
N LEU A 805 1.39 32.04 -18.01
CA LEU A 805 0.72 31.31 -19.09
C LEU A 805 -0.30 30.30 -18.53
N LEU A 806 0.05 29.59 -17.47
CA LEU A 806 -0.81 28.57 -16.81
C LEU A 806 -1.99 29.20 -16.05
N LYS A 807 -1.89 30.43 -15.54
CA LYS A 807 -3.04 31.20 -15.03
C LYS A 807 -4.07 31.39 -16.12
N GLY A 808 -3.63 31.67 -17.38
CA GLY A 808 -4.50 31.85 -18.55
C GLY A 808 -5.37 30.62 -18.83
N VAL A 809 -4.86 29.40 -18.57
CA VAL A 809 -5.60 28.14 -18.76
C VAL A 809 -6.80 28.08 -17.80
N VAL A 810 -6.65 28.57 -16.57
CA VAL A 810 -7.72 28.54 -15.54
C VAL A 810 -8.63 29.76 -15.65
N SER A 811 -8.12 30.92 -16.00
CA SER A 811 -8.94 32.15 -16.08
C SER A 811 -9.87 32.17 -17.30
N GLY A 812 -9.55 31.46 -18.37
CA GLY A 812 -10.38 31.52 -19.58
C GLY A 812 -10.07 30.43 -20.61
N GLY A 813 -9.42 29.34 -20.19
CA GLY A 813 -9.08 28.20 -21.04
C GLY A 813 -9.75 26.92 -20.65
N THR A 814 -9.11 25.79 -20.96
CA THR A 814 -9.66 24.43 -20.69
C THR A 814 -9.79 24.09 -19.20
N GLY A 815 -9.10 24.84 -18.31
CA GLY A 815 -9.06 24.60 -16.87
C GLY A 815 -9.99 25.45 -16.02
N THR A 816 -10.93 26.19 -16.59
CA THR A 816 -11.82 27.14 -15.85
C THR A 816 -12.58 26.50 -14.69
N ALA A 817 -12.91 25.22 -14.82
CA ALA A 817 -13.58 24.44 -13.77
C ALA A 817 -12.73 24.22 -12.49
N ALA A 818 -11.43 24.50 -12.54
CA ALA A 818 -10.51 24.38 -11.39
C ALA A 818 -10.40 25.66 -10.56
N SER A 819 -11.17 26.70 -10.87
CA SER A 819 -11.14 27.96 -10.11
C SER A 819 -11.44 27.75 -8.63
N VAL A 820 -10.71 28.46 -7.78
CA VAL A 820 -10.89 28.47 -6.32
C VAL A 820 -11.25 29.88 -5.89
N PRO A 821 -12.37 30.09 -5.20
CA PRO A 821 -12.77 31.44 -4.76
C PRO A 821 -11.70 32.10 -3.89
N GLY A 822 -11.35 33.35 -4.23
CA GLY A 822 -10.44 34.20 -3.46
C GLY A 822 -8.94 33.87 -3.63
N VAL A 823 -8.58 32.98 -4.57
CA VAL A 823 -7.16 32.67 -4.87
C VAL A 823 -6.93 32.47 -6.36
N THR A 824 -5.80 32.97 -6.85
CA THR A 824 -5.37 32.72 -8.23
C THR A 824 -4.86 31.29 -8.37
N VAL A 825 -5.37 30.58 -9.38
CA VAL A 825 -4.97 29.21 -9.71
C VAL A 825 -4.27 29.20 -11.07
N ALA A 826 -3.23 28.42 -11.19
CA ALA A 826 -2.55 28.11 -12.44
C ALA A 826 -2.53 26.59 -12.64
N GLY A 827 -2.67 26.08 -13.85
CA GLY A 827 -2.68 24.64 -14.06
C GLY A 827 -2.97 24.24 -15.49
N LYS A 828 -2.99 22.94 -15.74
CA LYS A 828 -3.22 22.35 -17.05
C LYS A 828 -4.11 21.12 -16.97
N THR A 829 -5.06 21.02 -17.87
CA THR A 829 -5.87 19.83 -18.11
C THR A 829 -5.12 18.80 -18.96
N GLY A 830 -5.37 17.53 -18.72
CA GLY A 830 -4.91 16.41 -19.54
C GLY A 830 -6.06 15.47 -19.88
N THR A 831 -6.12 15.05 -21.13
CA THR A 831 -7.04 14.01 -21.60
C THR A 831 -6.27 13.14 -22.57
N THR A 832 -6.33 11.80 -22.38
CA THR A 832 -5.75 10.85 -23.33
C THR A 832 -6.70 10.59 -24.48
N SER A 833 -6.16 10.05 -25.58
CA SER A 833 -6.99 9.51 -26.67
C SER A 833 -8.01 8.54 -26.09
N ASP A 834 -9.21 8.49 -26.66
CA ASP A 834 -10.32 7.66 -26.17
C ASP A 834 -10.81 7.97 -24.75
N GLU A 835 -10.35 9.10 -24.13
CA GLU A 835 -10.79 9.55 -22.80
C GLU A 835 -10.65 8.51 -21.68
N PHE A 836 -9.57 7.72 -21.70
CA PHE A 836 -9.29 6.75 -20.64
C PHE A 836 -8.78 7.40 -19.35
N ASP A 837 -8.10 8.54 -19.49
CA ASP A 837 -7.46 9.27 -18.41
C ASP A 837 -7.82 10.76 -18.48
N LEU A 838 -8.31 11.30 -17.39
CA LEU A 838 -8.61 12.72 -17.21
C LEU A 838 -7.71 13.28 -16.11
N TRP A 839 -6.91 14.29 -16.45
CA TRP A 839 -5.97 14.93 -15.53
C TRP A 839 -6.28 16.39 -15.31
N PHE A 840 -5.94 16.86 -14.11
CA PHE A 840 -5.72 18.27 -13.83
C PHE A 840 -4.51 18.41 -12.91
N ASP A 841 -3.46 19.06 -13.41
CA ASP A 841 -2.25 19.36 -12.66
C ASP A 841 -2.19 20.87 -12.47
N GLY A 842 -2.37 21.34 -11.24
CA GLY A 842 -2.50 22.74 -10.95
C GLY A 842 -1.96 23.13 -9.59
N PHE A 843 -1.79 24.43 -9.41
CA PHE A 843 -1.24 24.99 -8.19
C PHE A 843 -1.85 26.35 -7.84
N THR A 844 -1.95 26.58 -6.54
CA THR A 844 -2.13 27.90 -5.91
C THR A 844 -0.75 28.41 -5.50
N PRO A 845 -0.63 29.63 -4.96
CA PRO A 845 0.67 30.11 -4.47
C PRO A 845 1.34 29.18 -3.44
N ASN A 846 0.56 28.44 -2.65
CA ASN A 846 1.09 27.63 -1.55
C ASN A 846 1.11 26.13 -1.83
N TYR A 847 0.13 25.57 -2.55
CA TYR A 847 -0.01 24.14 -2.78
C TYR A 847 -0.11 23.78 -4.25
N THR A 848 0.57 22.72 -4.63
CA THR A 848 0.44 22.03 -5.93
C THR A 848 -0.33 20.73 -5.75
N GLY A 849 -1.32 20.49 -6.59
CA GLY A 849 -2.07 19.24 -6.62
C GLY A 849 -2.08 18.63 -8.03
N ALA A 850 -1.76 17.35 -8.14
CA ALA A 850 -1.97 16.57 -9.35
C ALA A 850 -3.12 15.59 -9.10
N LEU A 851 -4.14 15.64 -9.95
CA LEU A 851 -5.33 14.80 -9.86
C LEU A 851 -5.53 14.04 -11.17
N TRP A 852 -5.62 12.72 -11.03
CA TRP A 852 -5.99 11.80 -12.11
C TRP A 852 -7.35 11.15 -11.82
N MET A 853 -8.10 10.88 -12.89
CA MET A 853 -9.36 10.15 -12.86
C MET A 853 -9.41 9.21 -14.08
N GLY A 854 -9.77 7.94 -13.85
CA GLY A 854 -9.81 6.91 -14.88
C GLY A 854 -10.33 5.56 -14.38
N ASN A 855 -10.50 4.61 -15.26
CA ASN A 855 -10.82 3.23 -14.89
C ASN A 855 -9.54 2.41 -14.71
N ASP A 856 -9.58 1.38 -13.87
CA ASP A 856 -8.45 0.45 -13.67
C ASP A 856 -8.08 -0.28 -14.97
N VAL A 857 -9.05 -0.50 -15.84
CA VAL A 857 -8.86 -0.96 -17.23
C VAL A 857 -9.30 0.13 -18.20
N ASN A 858 -8.74 0.15 -19.41
CA ASN A 858 -9.02 1.18 -20.39
C ASN A 858 -10.45 1.08 -20.96
N ILE A 859 -11.36 1.77 -20.28
CA ILE A 859 -12.74 2.00 -20.68
C ILE A 859 -12.95 3.50 -20.77
N THR A 860 -13.52 3.96 -21.86
CA THR A 860 -13.81 5.38 -22.11
C THR A 860 -14.65 5.98 -20.99
N LEU A 861 -14.23 7.15 -20.51
CA LEU A 861 -15.00 7.99 -19.61
C LEU A 861 -15.88 8.92 -20.43
N SER A 862 -17.16 9.01 -20.09
CA SER A 862 -18.01 10.04 -20.69
C SER A 862 -17.76 11.36 -20.01
N GLY A 863 -16.81 12.10 -20.49
CA GLY A 863 -16.57 13.42 -19.91
C GLY A 863 -15.21 13.98 -20.25
N MET A 864 -15.14 15.29 -20.33
CA MET A 864 -13.90 16.02 -20.56
C MET A 864 -13.11 16.14 -19.24
N SER A 865 -11.84 16.51 -19.34
CA SER A 865 -10.99 16.88 -18.20
C SER A 865 -11.55 17.99 -17.28
N SER A 866 -12.68 18.59 -17.64
CA SER A 866 -13.44 19.47 -16.74
C SER A 866 -13.91 18.76 -15.44
N TYR A 867 -14.11 17.42 -15.46
CA TYR A 867 -14.41 16.67 -14.26
C TYR A 867 -13.24 16.66 -13.27
N SER A 868 -12.03 16.35 -13.75
CA SER A 868 -10.82 16.37 -12.90
C SER A 868 -10.50 17.77 -12.42
N ALA A 869 -10.62 18.80 -13.30
CA ALA A 869 -10.44 20.20 -12.95
C ALA A 869 -11.44 20.66 -11.87
N ARG A 870 -12.73 20.33 -12.01
CA ARG A 870 -13.79 20.70 -11.06
C ARG A 870 -13.56 20.03 -9.70
N LEU A 871 -13.21 18.74 -9.70
CA LEU A 871 -12.94 18.02 -8.46
C LEU A 871 -11.71 18.58 -7.75
N TRP A 872 -10.65 18.92 -8.50
CA TRP A 872 -9.46 19.58 -7.97
C TRP A 872 -9.81 20.92 -7.32
N GLY A 873 -10.55 21.80 -8.01
CA GLY A 873 -10.99 23.09 -7.48
C GLY A 873 -11.85 22.95 -6.23
N ARG A 874 -12.79 21.99 -6.21
CA ARG A 874 -13.63 21.67 -5.05
C ARG A 874 -12.80 21.21 -3.85
N ILE A 875 -11.79 20.37 -4.04
CA ILE A 875 -10.90 19.92 -2.98
C ILE A 875 -10.08 21.08 -2.45
N MET A 876 -9.39 21.83 -3.32
CA MET A 876 -8.48 22.90 -2.92
C MET A 876 -9.22 24.06 -2.25
N SER A 877 -10.48 24.33 -2.64
CA SER A 877 -11.31 25.37 -2.00
C SER A 877 -11.63 25.08 -0.52
N GLN A 878 -11.55 23.83 -0.08
CA GLN A 878 -11.86 23.39 1.27
C GLN A 878 -10.60 23.23 2.15
N ILE A 879 -9.40 23.44 1.59
CA ILE A 879 -8.14 23.38 2.31
C ILE A 879 -7.68 24.82 2.59
N PRO A 880 -7.73 25.31 3.83
CA PRO A 880 -7.37 26.69 4.15
C PRO A 880 -5.96 27.07 3.70
N GLU A 881 -4.98 26.15 3.87
CA GLU A 881 -3.59 26.37 3.49
C GLU A 881 -3.40 26.54 1.98
N ALA A 882 -4.24 25.94 1.15
CA ALA A 882 -4.20 26.08 -0.29
C ALA A 882 -4.59 27.52 -0.75
N LYS A 883 -5.29 28.26 0.10
CA LYS A 883 -5.73 29.63 -0.19
C LYS A 883 -4.75 30.71 0.29
N LYS A 884 -3.65 30.32 0.92
CA LYS A 884 -2.68 31.26 1.47
C LYS A 884 -1.66 31.71 0.43
N GLY A 885 -1.14 32.93 0.65
CA GLY A 885 -0.04 33.47 -0.13
C GLY A 885 -0.47 34.12 -1.44
N ALA A 886 0.51 34.70 -2.13
CA ALA A 886 0.41 35.25 -3.46
C ALA A 886 1.53 34.67 -4.34
N PHE A 887 1.31 34.61 -5.63
CA PHE A 887 2.39 34.27 -6.56
C PHE A 887 3.50 35.33 -6.49
N LYS A 888 4.72 34.89 -6.79
CA LYS A 888 5.88 35.77 -6.80
C LYS A 888 5.69 36.91 -7.80
N SER A 889 6.19 38.09 -7.42
CA SER A 889 6.28 39.23 -8.34
C SER A 889 7.17 38.87 -9.53
N MET A 890 7.00 39.62 -10.61
CA MET A 890 7.84 39.54 -11.78
C MET A 890 9.32 39.71 -11.38
N PRO A 891 10.20 38.78 -11.74
CA PRO A 891 11.62 38.89 -11.44
C PRO A 891 12.34 39.81 -12.46
N SER A 892 13.57 40.24 -12.12
CA SER A 892 14.36 41.18 -12.95
C SER A 892 14.86 40.62 -14.27
N ASP A 893 14.80 39.29 -14.45
CA ASP A 893 15.15 38.59 -15.67
C ASP A 893 13.96 38.40 -16.62
N VAL A 894 12.86 39.15 -16.39
CA VAL A 894 11.69 39.22 -17.29
C VAL A 894 11.45 40.62 -17.76
N GLU A 895 11.28 40.80 -19.06
CA GLU A 895 10.96 42.04 -19.75
C GLU A 895 9.52 42.02 -20.26
N ILE A 896 8.94 43.20 -20.43
CA ILE A 896 7.60 43.39 -21.03
C ILE A 896 7.76 44.07 -22.37
N HIS A 897 7.24 43.43 -23.42
CA HIS A 897 7.15 44.08 -24.74
C HIS A 897 5.73 43.86 -25.28
N GLY A 898 5.05 45.01 -25.50
CA GLY A 898 3.62 44.97 -25.82
C GLY A 898 2.78 44.42 -24.68
N SER A 899 2.05 43.33 -24.91
CA SER A 899 1.21 42.67 -23.94
C SER A 899 1.80 41.33 -23.41
N GLU A 900 3.04 41.02 -23.78
CA GLU A 900 3.67 39.74 -23.44
C GLU A 900 4.96 39.90 -22.64
N TYR A 901 5.34 38.79 -21.99
CA TYR A 901 6.51 38.68 -21.13
C TYR A 901 7.60 37.86 -21.81
N TYR A 902 8.84 38.32 -21.67
CA TYR A 902 10.00 37.71 -22.29
C TYR A 902 11.11 37.52 -21.26
N GLU A 903 11.84 36.40 -21.30
CA GLU A 903 13.12 36.27 -20.58
C GLU A 903 14.10 37.28 -21.19
N THR A 904 14.88 37.96 -20.35
CA THR A 904 15.86 38.98 -20.76
C THR A 904 16.77 38.44 -21.88
N GLY A 905 16.89 39.22 -22.93
CA GLY A 905 17.67 38.90 -24.11
C GLY A 905 16.99 37.98 -25.13
N THR A 906 15.78 37.47 -24.86
CA THR A 906 15.04 36.67 -25.85
C THR A 906 14.13 37.47 -26.74
N TYR A 907 13.86 38.75 -26.41
CA TYR A 907 13.13 39.64 -27.29
C TYR A 907 14.06 40.16 -28.40
N GLY A 908 13.90 39.67 -29.62
CA GLY A 908 14.58 40.16 -30.78
C GLY A 908 13.55 40.77 -31.73
N GLY A 909 13.30 42.07 -31.71
CA GLY A 909 12.23 42.70 -32.44
C GLY A 909 11.85 41.99 -33.74
N SER A 910 10.64 42.13 -34.22
CA SER A 910 9.95 41.31 -35.23
C SER A 910 10.67 41.21 -36.59
N THR A 911 11.87 40.75 -36.60
CA THR A 911 12.57 40.38 -37.82
C THR A 911 12.43 38.89 -37.98
N GLY A 912 11.69 38.42 -38.92
CA GLY A 912 11.43 37.02 -39.18
C GLY A 912 12.63 36.09 -39.00
N TYR A 913 12.41 34.82 -39.07
CA TYR A 913 13.35 33.72 -39.10
C TYR A 913 14.84 34.08 -39.23
N ALA A 914 15.58 34.03 -38.15
CA ALA A 914 17.02 33.91 -38.25
C ALA A 914 17.38 32.43 -38.44
N GLY A 915 17.66 32.00 -39.66
CA GLY A 915 18.21 30.67 -39.90
C GLY A 915 17.64 29.86 -41.05
N SER A 916 16.69 30.34 -41.83
CA SER A 916 16.31 29.66 -43.06
C SER A 916 17.22 30.13 -44.21
N THR A 917 18.18 29.30 -44.59
CA THR A 917 19.03 29.54 -45.74
C THR A 917 18.36 29.26 -47.08
N ASN A 918 17.10 28.85 -47.12
CA ASN A 918 16.37 28.59 -48.37
C ASN A 918 14.92 29.02 -48.27
N GLY A 919 14.61 30.19 -48.65
CA GLY A 919 13.26 30.66 -48.92
C GLY A 919 13.08 32.13 -48.66
N SER A 920 13.10 32.94 -49.70
CA SER A 920 12.65 34.33 -49.68
C SER A 920 11.18 34.38 -49.31
N TYR A 921 10.91 34.51 -48.03
CA TYR A 921 9.60 34.99 -47.61
C TYR A 921 9.71 36.49 -47.34
N SER A 922 9.26 37.26 -48.32
CA SER A 922 9.03 38.70 -48.14
C SER A 922 7.99 38.83 -47.03
N THR A 923 8.42 39.24 -45.86
CA THR A 923 7.51 39.81 -44.87
C THR A 923 6.96 41.11 -45.46
N GLN A 924 5.78 41.07 -46.04
CA GLN A 924 4.97 42.27 -46.18
C GLN A 924 4.51 42.64 -44.75
N ASN A 925 5.41 43.21 -43.99
CA ASN A 925 5.05 44.05 -42.89
C ASN A 925 4.52 45.35 -43.53
N GLY A 926 3.22 45.55 -43.47
CA GLY A 926 2.64 46.84 -43.71
C GLY A 926 3.26 47.87 -42.77
N GLN A 927 4.25 48.59 -43.26
CA GLN A 927 4.65 49.84 -42.65
C GLN A 927 3.43 50.77 -42.71
N GLN A 928 2.74 50.92 -41.63
CA GLN A 928 1.98 52.13 -41.40
C GLN A 928 2.99 53.24 -41.15
N ASN A 929 3.30 53.94 -42.24
CA ASN A 929 3.90 55.21 -42.15
C ASN A 929 2.97 56.16 -41.42
N THR A 930 3.34 56.54 -40.24
CA THR A 930 2.83 57.73 -39.57
C THR A 930 3.38 58.93 -40.21
N THR A 931 2.68 59.41 -41.22
CA THR A 931 2.76 60.79 -41.62
C THR A 931 1.47 61.46 -41.17
N THR A 932 1.59 62.31 -40.21
CA THR A 932 0.62 63.36 -39.89
C THR A 932 0.31 64.19 -41.12
N PRO A 933 -0.97 64.47 -41.41
CA PRO A 933 -1.36 65.67 -42.10
C PRO A 933 -2.18 66.53 -41.18
N ASN A 934 -1.66 67.70 -40.96
CA ASN A 934 -2.43 68.86 -40.59
C ASN A 934 -3.34 69.30 -41.75
N GLY A 935 -4.57 69.70 -41.44
CA GLY A 935 -5.23 70.74 -42.23
C GLY A 935 -6.55 70.38 -42.87
N ASN A 936 -7.58 70.72 -42.16
CA ASN A 936 -8.76 71.54 -42.56
C ASN A 936 -9.55 71.19 -43.79
N THR A 937 -10.83 71.18 -43.56
CA THR A 937 -11.96 71.82 -44.26
C THR A 937 -12.96 70.92 -44.99
N GLN A 938 -14.14 70.99 -44.37
CA GLN A 938 -15.49 71.26 -44.90
C GLN A 938 -16.20 70.27 -45.82
N ASN A 939 -17.32 69.85 -45.20
CA ASN A 939 -18.73 70.01 -45.76
C ASN A 939 -19.12 69.37 -47.08
N ASN A 940 -20.06 68.51 -47.03
CA ASN A 940 -21.48 68.69 -47.49
C ASN A 940 -22.06 67.29 -47.76
N ASN A 941 -23.07 66.96 -47.04
CA ASN A 941 -24.50 66.95 -47.33
C ASN A 941 -24.89 66.24 -48.63
N THR A 942 -25.68 65.30 -48.62
CA THR A 942 -27.10 65.12 -48.97
C THR A 942 -27.44 63.68 -49.08
N GLN A 943 -28.33 63.22 -48.28
CA GLN A 943 -29.79 63.01 -48.34
C GLN A 943 -30.28 62.02 -49.39
N ASN A 944 -31.10 61.22 -48.86
CA ASN A 944 -32.33 60.59 -49.41
C ASN A 944 -32.15 59.26 -50.16
N GLY A 945 -32.94 58.30 -49.91
CA GLY A 945 -34.29 58.21 -49.37
C GLY A 945 -34.80 56.83 -49.61
N THR A 946 -35.49 56.46 -48.63
CA THR A 946 -36.87 55.97 -48.58
C THR A 946 -37.30 54.82 -49.43
N THR A 947 -37.96 53.98 -48.66
CA THR A 947 -39.26 53.25 -48.97
C THR A 947 -39.03 51.82 -49.30
N GLY A 948 -39.65 50.86 -48.64
CA GLY A 948 -40.91 50.87 -47.99
C GLY A 948 -41.58 49.49 -48.25
N GLY A 949 -42.29 49.02 -47.36
CA GLY A 949 -43.45 48.15 -47.56
C GLY A 949 -43.27 46.68 -47.15
N THR A 950 -43.70 46.36 -45.96
CA THR A 950 -45.02 45.97 -45.50
C THR A 950 -45.54 44.63 -45.99
N THR A 951 -46.08 43.97 -44.95
CA THR A 951 -47.14 42.96 -44.91
C THR A 951 -46.72 41.53 -45.10
N GLY A 952 -47.01 40.61 -44.23
CA GLY A 952 -48.11 40.49 -43.34
C GLY A 952 -48.56 39.06 -43.32
N GLY A 953 -48.92 38.56 -42.15
CA GLY A 953 -50.02 37.64 -42.06
C GLY A 953 -49.69 36.25 -41.57
N THR A 954 -49.84 36.09 -40.29
CA THR A 954 -50.92 35.29 -39.65
C THR A 954 -51.00 33.78 -39.84
N GLY A 955 -50.98 33.12 -38.75
CA GLY A 955 -51.99 32.13 -38.37
C GLY A 955 -51.42 30.72 -38.32
N GLY A 956 -51.42 30.14 -37.17
CA GLY A 956 -52.43 29.41 -36.48
C GLY A 956 -51.97 28.02 -36.18
N THR A 957 -51.77 27.77 -34.90
CA THR A 957 -52.48 26.86 -33.98
C THR A 957 -52.51 25.36 -34.29
N THR A 958 -52.29 24.68 -33.15
CA THR A 958 -52.80 23.35 -32.73
C THR A 958 -52.04 22.15 -33.29
N GLY A 959 -51.60 21.18 -32.52
CA GLY A 959 -52.04 20.62 -31.29
C GLY A 959 -51.82 19.11 -31.37
N GLY A 960 -51.56 18.48 -30.24
CA GLY A 960 -51.86 17.06 -30.06
C GLY A 960 -50.71 16.09 -30.08
N THR A 961 -50.19 15.75 -28.95
CA THR A 961 -50.37 14.60 -28.05
C THR A 961 -49.97 13.21 -28.55
N THR A 962 -49.22 12.57 -27.64
CA THR A 962 -49.13 11.11 -27.34
C THR A 962 -48.31 10.25 -28.27
N GLY A 963 -47.26 9.59 -27.77
CA GLY A 963 -47.25 8.43 -26.93
C GLY A 963 -46.53 7.30 -27.62
N GLY A 964 -45.59 6.71 -26.95
CA GLY A 964 -44.88 5.49 -27.34
C GLY A 964 -43.51 5.41 -26.64
#